data_9b11d03518afee1a639ffdce5873bf61
#
_entry.id   9b11d03518afee1a639ffdce5873bf61
#
_cell.length_a   1.000
_cell.length_b   1.000
_cell.length_c   1.000
_cell.angle_alpha   90.00
_cell.angle_beta   90.00
_cell.angle_gamma   90.00
#
_symmetry.space_group_name_H-M   'P 1'
#
loop_
_entity.id
_entity.type
_entity.pdbx_description
1 polymer ?
#
loop_
_entity_poly.entity_id
_entity_poly.type
_entity_poly.pdbx_seq_one_letter_code
_entity_poly.pdbx_strand_id
1 'polypeptide(L)'
;MARSHPLDKYRNIGIMAHIDAGKTTTTERILYYTGKSYKIGEVHEGTATMDWMEQEQERGITITSAATTCFWNDHRINIIDTPGHVDFTIEVERSLRVLDGAVACFDGVAGVEPQSETVWRQADKYKVPRMCFVNKLDRTGANFDMCVGMIKDRLGARPAVLYLPIGIESSFKGLVDLVNNNAIIWLEESLGAKFEITEIPDDLKDAAAAARSELIEMAVEQDDDIMEAYLEGTEPDAATLKKLIRKGTLNFSFVPVLCGSAFKNKGVQPLLDAVVDYLPSPLDIPPVEGLKLDGETTDTRPPADDAPFSALAFKIMNDPFVGTLTFARIYSGKLETASMVVNSVKDKKEKVGRMLLMHANDREDIQIAYAGDIVALAGLKDTTTGDTLCASNAPIILERMEFPDPVIEVAVEPKTKADQEKMGVALNRLAREDPSFRVTTDHESGQTIIKGMGELHLEILVDRMKREFKVDANVGAPQVAYRESLGRKVDVDYTHKKQSGGSGQFGRIKITVEPGERGQGVVFVDEVKGGNVPKEYIPSVEKGIREIAATGSLIGFPIIDFTATLTDGAYHDVDSSALAFEITARGAMREAAQKSGIKLLEPIMKVEVVTPEDYLGDVIGDMNSRRGQIQGTDSRGNAQVVEAMVPLANMFGYVNQLRSFTQGRAQYSMQFSHYEEVPANVAEEVKAKLA
;
A
#
# COMPACT_ATOMS: atom_id res chain seq x y z
N MET A 1 30.69 -16.83 2.52
CA MET A 1 30.57 -17.17 1.08
C MET A 1 30.45 -15.86 0.32
N ALA A 2 30.92 -15.80 -0.93
CA ALA A 2 30.71 -14.64 -1.79
C ALA A 2 29.25 -14.60 -2.28
N ARG A 3 28.76 -13.43 -2.70
CA ARG A 3 27.46 -13.29 -3.38
C ARG A 3 27.36 -14.24 -4.58
N SER A 4 26.16 -14.76 -4.84
CA SER A 4 25.91 -15.55 -6.06
C SER A 4 25.92 -14.70 -7.32
N HIS A 5 25.45 -13.46 -7.24
CA HIS A 5 25.38 -12.48 -8.32
C HIS A 5 25.87 -11.12 -7.83
N PRO A 6 26.57 -10.33 -8.65
CA PRO A 6 26.92 -8.96 -8.28
C PRO A 6 25.66 -8.07 -8.22
N LEU A 7 25.73 -6.98 -7.47
CA LEU A 7 24.56 -6.16 -7.12
C LEU A 7 23.91 -5.45 -8.32
N ASP A 8 24.67 -5.13 -9.36
CA ASP A 8 24.18 -4.59 -10.63
C ASP A 8 23.27 -5.56 -11.40
N LYS A 9 23.40 -6.87 -11.10
CA LYS A 9 22.55 -7.93 -11.66
C LYS A 9 21.33 -8.30 -10.78
N TYR A 10 21.02 -7.50 -9.79
CA TYR A 10 19.79 -7.63 -9.02
C TYR A 10 18.66 -6.81 -9.62
N ARG A 11 17.44 -7.33 -9.55
CA ARG A 11 16.21 -6.62 -9.86
C ARG A 11 15.20 -6.92 -8.77
N ASN A 12 14.84 -5.91 -7.98
CA ASN A 12 13.81 -6.02 -6.96
C ASN A 12 12.57 -5.34 -7.50
N ILE A 13 11.63 -6.11 -7.98
CA ILE A 13 10.48 -5.60 -8.71
C ILE A 13 9.17 -5.96 -8.06
N GLY A 14 8.17 -5.09 -8.22
CA GLY A 14 6.77 -5.37 -7.91
C GLY A 14 5.96 -5.53 -9.18
N ILE A 15 4.98 -6.43 -9.13
CA ILE A 15 3.96 -6.51 -10.16
C ILE A 15 2.70 -5.89 -9.58
N MET A 16 2.27 -4.77 -10.16
CA MET A 16 1.11 -4.00 -9.73
C MET A 16 0.05 -3.98 -10.84
N ALA A 17 -1.21 -4.09 -10.48
CA ALA A 17 -2.30 -4.13 -11.43
C ALA A 17 -3.64 -3.87 -10.75
N HIS A 18 -4.64 -3.51 -11.54
CA HIS A 18 -6.04 -3.60 -11.14
C HIS A 18 -6.45 -5.07 -10.93
N ILE A 19 -7.55 -5.29 -10.20
CA ILE A 19 -8.18 -6.61 -10.05
C ILE A 19 -8.47 -7.17 -11.45
N ASP A 20 -8.22 -8.45 -11.64
CA ASP A 20 -8.42 -9.17 -12.91
C ASP A 20 -7.58 -8.68 -14.11
N ALA A 21 -6.67 -7.72 -13.98
CA ALA A 21 -5.77 -7.35 -15.10
C ALA A 21 -4.76 -8.46 -15.48
N GLY A 22 -4.72 -9.55 -14.72
CA GLY A 22 -3.89 -10.72 -14.97
C GLY A 22 -2.53 -10.67 -14.29
N LYS A 23 -2.43 -9.97 -13.17
CA LYS A 23 -1.23 -9.86 -12.34
C LYS A 23 -0.68 -11.23 -11.93
N THR A 24 -1.45 -12.02 -11.19
CA THR A 24 -1.06 -13.35 -10.73
C THR A 24 -0.73 -14.28 -11.90
N THR A 25 -1.53 -14.24 -12.97
CA THR A 25 -1.23 -15.02 -14.19
C THR A 25 0.13 -14.62 -14.78
N THR A 26 0.46 -13.34 -14.83
CA THR A 26 1.77 -12.88 -15.33
C THR A 26 2.90 -13.37 -14.43
N THR A 27 2.74 -13.27 -13.11
CA THR A 27 3.73 -13.76 -12.13
C THR A 27 3.93 -15.28 -12.27
N GLU A 28 2.87 -16.06 -12.37
CA GLU A 28 2.95 -17.52 -12.57
C GLU A 28 3.69 -17.90 -13.86
N ARG A 29 3.48 -17.15 -14.96
CA ARG A 29 4.24 -17.36 -16.21
C ARG A 29 5.71 -17.01 -16.07
N ILE A 30 6.04 -15.95 -15.33
CA ILE A 30 7.42 -15.60 -15.00
C ILE A 30 8.08 -16.75 -14.23
N LEU A 31 7.42 -17.28 -13.20
CA LEU A 31 7.93 -18.42 -12.42
C LEU A 31 8.12 -19.68 -13.25
N TYR A 32 7.21 -19.95 -14.19
CA TYR A 32 7.31 -21.08 -15.10
C TYR A 32 8.52 -20.95 -16.05
N TYR A 33 8.66 -19.80 -16.73
CA TYR A 33 9.77 -19.61 -17.68
C TYR A 33 11.14 -19.50 -17.00
N THR A 34 11.20 -19.09 -15.75
CA THR A 34 12.42 -19.07 -14.95
C THR A 34 12.74 -20.41 -14.29
N GLY A 35 11.93 -21.46 -14.54
CA GLY A 35 12.14 -22.82 -14.02
C GLY A 35 11.88 -22.98 -12.53
N LYS A 36 11.18 -22.03 -11.89
CA LYS A 36 10.81 -22.10 -10.48
C LYS A 36 9.49 -22.86 -10.23
N SER A 37 8.65 -22.98 -11.25
CA SER A 37 7.46 -23.83 -11.23
C SER A 37 7.53 -24.88 -12.36
N TYR A 38 7.19 -26.11 -12.03
CA TYR A 38 7.15 -27.22 -13.03
C TYR A 38 5.80 -27.29 -13.77
N LYS A 39 4.78 -26.63 -13.23
CA LYS A 39 3.44 -26.53 -13.82
C LYS A 39 3.04 -25.08 -13.95
N ILE A 40 2.28 -24.80 -14.97
CA ILE A 40 1.64 -23.50 -15.12
C ILE A 40 0.49 -23.43 -14.13
N GLY A 41 0.57 -22.53 -13.14
CA GLY A 41 -0.51 -22.26 -12.20
C GLY A 41 -1.62 -21.45 -12.89
N GLU A 42 -2.87 -21.80 -12.64
CA GLU A 42 -4.05 -21.10 -13.14
C GLU A 42 -4.88 -20.56 -11.98
N VAL A 43 -5.15 -19.25 -12.00
CA VAL A 43 -5.91 -18.55 -10.95
C VAL A 43 -7.32 -19.11 -10.83
N HIS A 44 -8.01 -19.33 -11.97
CA HIS A 44 -9.37 -19.85 -12.01
C HIS A 44 -9.51 -21.30 -11.53
N GLU A 45 -8.42 -22.06 -11.52
CA GLU A 45 -8.38 -23.43 -11.01
C GLU A 45 -7.87 -23.52 -9.56
N GLY A 46 -7.51 -22.37 -8.93
CA GLY A 46 -6.94 -22.33 -7.60
C GLY A 46 -5.56 -23.00 -7.49
N THR A 47 -4.83 -23.10 -8.60
CA THR A 47 -3.53 -23.78 -8.67
C THR A 47 -2.35 -22.80 -8.72
N ALA A 48 -2.61 -21.49 -8.60
CA ALA A 48 -1.58 -20.45 -8.61
C ALA A 48 -0.70 -20.57 -7.37
N THR A 49 0.61 -20.57 -7.58
CA THR A 49 1.62 -20.73 -6.53
C THR A 49 1.76 -19.52 -5.64
N MET A 50 1.55 -18.31 -6.20
CA MET A 50 1.64 -17.05 -5.47
C MET A 50 0.40 -16.74 -4.62
N ASP A 51 -0.75 -17.27 -4.96
CA ASP A 51 -1.98 -17.19 -4.15
C ASP A 51 -1.98 -18.35 -3.16
N TRP A 52 -1.24 -18.22 -2.06
CA TRP A 52 -1.03 -19.29 -1.10
C TRP A 52 -2.14 -19.43 -0.06
N MET A 53 -2.97 -18.41 0.11
CA MET A 53 -4.12 -18.46 1.01
C MET A 53 -5.33 -19.11 0.31
N GLU A 54 -6.06 -19.97 1.05
CA GLU A 54 -7.31 -20.56 0.53
C GLU A 54 -8.29 -19.48 0.05
N GLN A 55 -8.38 -18.35 0.75
CA GLN A 55 -9.25 -17.24 0.36
C GLN A 55 -8.83 -16.57 -0.95
N GLU A 56 -7.53 -16.48 -1.21
CA GLU A 56 -7.02 -15.96 -2.49
C GLU A 56 -7.43 -16.88 -3.64
N GLN A 57 -7.27 -18.19 -3.45
CA GLN A 57 -7.63 -19.21 -4.44
C GLN A 57 -9.14 -19.27 -4.68
N GLU A 58 -9.95 -19.22 -3.62
CA GLU A 58 -11.42 -19.26 -3.71
C GLU A 58 -11.99 -18.00 -4.37
N ARG A 59 -11.41 -16.85 -4.14
CA ARG A 59 -11.90 -15.55 -4.64
C ARG A 59 -11.23 -15.09 -5.92
N GLY A 60 -10.10 -15.69 -6.28
CA GLY A 60 -9.30 -15.30 -7.45
C GLY A 60 -8.63 -13.94 -7.33
N ILE A 61 -8.40 -13.44 -6.09
CA ILE A 61 -7.78 -12.14 -5.82
C ILE A 61 -6.56 -12.31 -4.91
N THR A 62 -5.52 -11.54 -5.15
CA THR A 62 -4.38 -11.45 -4.22
C THR A 62 -4.74 -10.56 -3.04
N ILE A 63 -4.62 -11.10 -1.84
CA ILE A 63 -4.93 -10.43 -0.57
C ILE A 63 -3.66 -9.95 0.10
N THR A 64 -2.64 -10.83 0.15
CA THR A 64 -1.36 -10.51 0.78
C THR A 64 -0.24 -10.53 -0.25
N SER A 65 0.73 -9.62 -0.10
CA SER A 65 1.91 -9.64 -0.95
C SER A 65 2.71 -10.92 -0.73
N ALA A 66 3.14 -11.57 -1.81
CA ALA A 66 4.04 -12.72 -1.79
C ALA A 66 5.39 -12.32 -2.38
N ALA A 67 6.48 -12.77 -1.77
CA ALA A 67 7.83 -12.52 -2.27
C ALA A 67 8.46 -13.81 -2.78
N THR A 68 9.06 -13.75 -3.96
CA THR A 68 9.75 -14.89 -4.56
C THR A 68 11.00 -14.46 -5.29
N THR A 69 11.95 -15.37 -5.44
CA THR A 69 13.20 -15.13 -6.16
C THR A 69 13.30 -16.06 -7.37
N CYS A 70 13.59 -15.50 -8.52
CA CYS A 70 13.88 -16.24 -9.75
C CYS A 70 15.13 -15.71 -10.45
N PHE A 71 15.54 -16.39 -11.53
CA PHE A 71 16.77 -16.04 -12.28
C PHE A 71 16.47 -16.00 -13.78
N TRP A 72 16.97 -14.94 -14.44
CA TRP A 72 16.84 -14.77 -15.87
C TRP A 72 18.06 -14.04 -16.44
N ASN A 73 18.61 -14.52 -17.54
CA ASN A 73 19.76 -13.93 -18.22
C ASN A 73 20.90 -13.52 -17.25
N ASP A 74 21.31 -14.43 -16.37
CA ASP A 74 22.36 -14.22 -15.36
C ASP A 74 22.04 -13.06 -14.38
N HIS A 75 20.75 -12.75 -14.18
CA HIS A 75 20.26 -11.80 -13.19
C HIS A 75 19.43 -12.50 -12.15
N ARG A 76 19.50 -12.00 -10.92
CA ARG A 76 18.62 -12.37 -9.82
C ARG A 76 17.45 -11.40 -9.76
N ILE A 77 16.25 -11.91 -9.91
CA ILE A 77 15.01 -11.14 -9.86
C ILE A 77 14.24 -11.53 -8.61
N ASN A 78 14.06 -10.58 -7.69
CA ASN A 78 13.16 -10.72 -6.56
C ASN A 78 11.83 -10.05 -6.94
N ILE A 79 10.76 -10.81 -6.89
CA ILE A 79 9.41 -10.35 -7.25
C ILE A 79 8.57 -10.25 -6.00
N ILE A 80 7.93 -9.11 -5.80
CA ILE A 80 6.87 -8.95 -4.82
C ILE A 80 5.56 -8.80 -5.57
N ASP A 81 4.67 -9.78 -5.43
CA ASP A 81 3.31 -9.71 -5.96
C ASP A 81 2.44 -8.86 -5.02
N THR A 82 1.86 -7.77 -5.53
CA THR A 82 1.11 -6.82 -4.71
C THR A 82 -0.40 -7.04 -4.87
N PRO A 83 -1.21 -6.85 -3.79
CA PRO A 83 -2.66 -6.88 -3.93
C PRO A 83 -3.18 -5.85 -4.93
N GLY A 84 -4.28 -6.17 -5.60
CA GLY A 84 -4.95 -5.24 -6.52
C GLY A 84 -6.18 -4.54 -5.93
N HIS A 85 -6.64 -4.91 -4.73
CA HIS A 85 -7.86 -4.39 -4.13
C HIS A 85 -7.60 -3.21 -3.21
N VAL A 86 -8.47 -2.20 -3.25
CA VAL A 86 -8.33 -0.95 -2.45
C VAL A 86 -8.33 -1.17 -0.95
N ASP A 87 -9.00 -2.19 -0.44
CA ASP A 87 -9.00 -2.53 0.99
C ASP A 87 -7.60 -2.96 1.48
N PHE A 88 -6.71 -3.34 0.55
CA PHE A 88 -5.33 -3.75 0.82
C PHE A 88 -4.30 -2.73 0.34
N THR A 89 -4.68 -1.47 0.20
CA THR A 89 -3.80 -0.37 -0.24
C THR A 89 -2.49 -0.32 0.56
N ILE A 90 -2.55 -0.66 1.85
CA ILE A 90 -1.39 -0.69 2.72
C ILE A 90 -0.37 -1.76 2.35
N GLU A 91 -0.82 -2.93 1.87
CA GLU A 91 0.07 -3.98 1.36
C GLU A 91 0.80 -3.52 0.10
N VAL A 92 0.11 -2.75 -0.76
CA VAL A 92 0.71 -2.14 -1.95
C VAL A 92 1.77 -1.12 -1.54
N GLU A 93 1.46 -0.23 -0.59
CA GLU A 93 2.36 0.82 -0.11
C GLU A 93 3.64 0.24 0.52
N ARG A 94 3.49 -0.80 1.35
CA ARG A 94 4.62 -1.55 1.93
C ARG A 94 5.52 -2.14 0.87
N SER A 95 4.91 -2.75 -0.14
CA SER A 95 5.64 -3.39 -1.23
C SER A 95 6.41 -2.36 -2.04
N LEU A 96 5.75 -1.27 -2.46
CA LEU A 96 6.38 -0.20 -3.24
C LEU A 96 7.55 0.47 -2.51
N ARG A 97 7.50 0.55 -1.18
CA ARG A 97 8.57 1.16 -0.37
C ARG A 97 9.88 0.40 -0.45
N VAL A 98 9.83 -0.91 -0.68
CA VAL A 98 11.01 -1.80 -0.69
C VAL A 98 11.45 -2.24 -2.08
N LEU A 99 10.72 -1.83 -3.11
CA LEU A 99 11.01 -2.15 -4.50
C LEU A 99 11.96 -1.13 -5.12
N ASP A 100 12.74 -1.60 -6.07
CA ASP A 100 13.60 -0.76 -6.88
C ASP A 100 12.91 -0.38 -8.19
N GLY A 101 12.06 -1.24 -8.72
CA GLY A 101 11.28 -1.01 -9.93
C GLY A 101 9.94 -1.74 -9.90
N ALA A 102 9.06 -1.45 -10.86
CA ALA A 102 7.75 -2.07 -10.95
C ALA A 102 7.33 -2.38 -12.39
N VAL A 103 6.47 -3.39 -12.52
CA VAL A 103 5.73 -3.70 -13.75
C VAL A 103 4.25 -3.42 -13.49
N ALA A 104 3.68 -2.46 -14.22
CA ALA A 104 2.27 -2.13 -14.17
C ALA A 104 1.52 -2.91 -15.26
N CYS A 105 0.69 -3.87 -14.87
CA CYS A 105 -0.12 -4.64 -15.79
C CYS A 105 -1.48 -3.96 -16.01
N PHE A 106 -1.85 -3.78 -17.27
CA PHE A 106 -3.14 -3.22 -17.69
C PHE A 106 -3.94 -4.26 -18.47
N ASP A 107 -5.24 -4.24 -18.32
CA ASP A 107 -6.14 -5.06 -19.15
C ASP A 107 -6.28 -4.43 -20.53
N GLY A 108 -5.98 -5.18 -21.58
CA GLY A 108 -6.07 -4.71 -22.97
C GLY A 108 -7.49 -4.31 -23.41
N VAL A 109 -8.52 -4.72 -22.70
CA VAL A 109 -9.92 -4.37 -22.94
C VAL A 109 -10.35 -3.15 -22.11
N ALA A 110 -10.05 -3.16 -20.81
CA ALA A 110 -10.46 -2.10 -19.88
C ALA A 110 -9.50 -0.89 -19.85
N GLY A 111 -8.24 -1.09 -20.19
CA GLY A 111 -7.21 -0.06 -20.14
C GLY A 111 -6.82 0.36 -18.73
N VAL A 112 -6.73 1.65 -18.48
CA VAL A 112 -6.41 2.21 -17.15
C VAL A 112 -7.68 2.32 -16.32
N GLU A 113 -7.69 1.64 -15.20
CA GLU A 113 -8.79 1.61 -14.23
C GLU A 113 -8.42 2.38 -12.95
N PRO A 114 -9.38 2.74 -12.07
CA PRO A 114 -9.13 3.60 -10.91
C PRO A 114 -8.07 3.10 -9.96
N GLN A 115 -8.06 1.78 -9.73
CA GLN A 115 -7.06 1.17 -8.86
C GLN A 115 -5.66 1.29 -9.48
N SER A 116 -5.57 1.20 -10.82
CA SER A 116 -4.31 1.44 -11.54
C SER A 116 -3.80 2.85 -11.27
N GLU A 117 -4.68 3.86 -11.30
CA GLU A 117 -4.31 5.26 -11.01
C GLU A 117 -3.84 5.43 -9.55
N THR A 118 -4.50 4.77 -8.60
CA THR A 118 -4.13 4.82 -7.18
C THR A 118 -2.75 4.24 -6.96
N VAL A 119 -2.50 3.03 -7.47
CA VAL A 119 -1.20 2.35 -7.34
C VAL A 119 -0.11 3.12 -8.10
N TRP A 120 -0.45 3.72 -9.24
CA TRP A 120 0.47 4.58 -10.01
C TRP A 120 0.92 5.80 -9.21
N ARG A 121 -0.02 6.52 -8.57
CA ARG A 121 0.30 7.67 -7.69
C ARG A 121 1.14 7.27 -6.48
N GLN A 122 0.89 6.09 -5.90
CA GLN A 122 1.74 5.57 -4.84
C GLN A 122 3.17 5.28 -5.32
N ALA A 123 3.31 4.71 -6.53
CA ALA A 123 4.62 4.50 -7.13
C ALA A 123 5.34 5.83 -7.44
N ASP A 124 4.61 6.91 -7.79
CA ASP A 124 5.16 8.27 -7.92
C ASP A 124 5.65 8.82 -6.58
N LYS A 125 4.87 8.65 -5.51
CA LYS A 125 5.23 9.06 -4.14
C LYS A 125 6.59 8.47 -3.72
N TYR A 126 6.81 7.20 -4.02
CA TYR A 126 8.05 6.48 -3.69
C TYR A 126 9.12 6.54 -4.79
N LYS A 127 8.88 7.31 -5.86
CA LYS A 127 9.81 7.45 -7.00
C LYS A 127 10.29 6.10 -7.54
N VAL A 128 9.36 5.17 -7.76
CA VAL A 128 9.66 3.83 -8.28
C VAL A 128 9.63 3.86 -9.81
N PRO A 129 10.78 3.65 -10.51
CA PRO A 129 10.83 3.47 -11.95
C PRO A 129 9.98 2.27 -12.36
N ARG A 130 9.28 2.40 -13.48
CA ARG A 130 8.32 1.36 -13.89
C ARG A 130 8.22 1.20 -15.39
N MET A 131 7.66 0.06 -15.78
CA MET A 131 7.24 -0.23 -17.15
C MET A 131 5.78 -0.69 -17.16
N CYS A 132 5.13 -0.57 -18.30
CA CYS A 132 3.75 -0.99 -18.53
C CYS A 132 3.70 -2.29 -19.32
N PHE A 133 2.82 -3.20 -18.94
CA PHE A 133 2.53 -4.42 -19.68
C PHE A 133 1.03 -4.47 -19.99
N VAL A 134 0.65 -4.21 -21.23
CA VAL A 134 -0.73 -4.33 -21.72
C VAL A 134 -1.03 -5.80 -22.00
N ASN A 135 -1.75 -6.41 -21.08
CA ASN A 135 -2.05 -7.83 -21.05
C ASN A 135 -3.41 -8.14 -21.71
N LYS A 136 -3.70 -9.41 -21.92
CA LYS A 136 -4.98 -9.91 -22.44
C LYS A 136 -5.34 -9.46 -23.85
N LEU A 137 -4.35 -9.26 -24.71
CA LEU A 137 -4.58 -8.86 -26.10
C LEU A 137 -5.29 -9.96 -26.94
N ASP A 138 -5.44 -11.15 -26.39
CA ASP A 138 -6.21 -12.26 -26.96
C ASP A 138 -7.72 -12.17 -26.71
N ARG A 139 -8.19 -11.26 -25.85
CA ARG A 139 -9.60 -11.10 -25.51
C ARG A 139 -10.34 -10.24 -26.53
N THR A 140 -11.61 -10.57 -26.74
CA THR A 140 -12.53 -9.77 -27.58
C THR A 140 -12.67 -8.36 -27.00
N GLY A 141 -12.51 -7.35 -27.86
CA GLY A 141 -12.53 -5.92 -27.49
C GLY A 141 -11.17 -5.37 -27.05
N ALA A 142 -10.10 -6.17 -27.09
CA ALA A 142 -8.77 -5.68 -26.76
C ALA A 142 -8.29 -4.63 -27.77
N ASN A 143 -7.75 -3.53 -27.23
CA ASN A 143 -7.26 -2.41 -28.04
C ASN A 143 -5.98 -1.82 -27.41
N PHE A 144 -4.85 -2.12 -28.03
CA PHE A 144 -3.54 -1.67 -27.55
C PHE A 144 -3.39 -0.14 -27.58
N ASP A 145 -3.77 0.49 -28.69
CA ASP A 145 -3.60 1.94 -28.87
C ASP A 145 -4.48 2.74 -27.90
N MET A 146 -5.68 2.26 -27.62
CA MET A 146 -6.55 2.82 -26.58
C MET A 146 -5.84 2.78 -25.21
N CYS A 147 -5.25 1.65 -24.85
CA CYS A 147 -4.54 1.52 -23.57
C CYS A 147 -3.33 2.47 -23.48
N VAL A 148 -2.55 2.60 -24.56
CA VAL A 148 -1.42 3.54 -24.62
C VAL A 148 -1.90 4.98 -24.48
N GLY A 149 -3.01 5.35 -25.15
CA GLY A 149 -3.65 6.64 -25.00
C GLY A 149 -4.08 6.91 -23.56
N MET A 150 -4.73 5.95 -22.90
CA MET A 150 -5.14 6.08 -21.50
C MET A 150 -3.95 6.20 -20.54
N ILE A 151 -2.84 5.51 -20.77
CA ILE A 151 -1.60 5.67 -19.99
C ILE A 151 -1.11 7.10 -20.06
N LYS A 152 -1.14 7.72 -21.25
CA LYS A 152 -0.78 9.12 -21.46
C LYS A 152 -1.77 10.08 -20.78
N ASP A 153 -3.05 9.93 -21.05
CA ASP A 153 -4.06 10.94 -20.69
C ASP A 153 -4.47 10.85 -19.22
N ARG A 154 -4.55 9.65 -18.63
CA ARG A 154 -5.02 9.44 -17.26
C ARG A 154 -3.90 9.36 -16.23
N LEU A 155 -2.76 8.78 -16.61
CA LEU A 155 -1.62 8.65 -15.70
C LEU A 155 -0.62 9.80 -15.86
N GLY A 156 -0.80 10.66 -16.88
CA GLY A 156 0.13 11.75 -17.18
C GLY A 156 1.53 11.24 -17.57
N ALA A 157 1.65 9.98 -17.96
CA ALA A 157 2.91 9.37 -18.34
C ALA A 157 3.22 9.62 -19.83
N ARG A 158 4.51 9.55 -20.16
CA ARG A 158 4.97 9.56 -21.56
C ARG A 158 5.30 8.13 -21.98
N PRO A 159 4.41 7.41 -22.72
CA PRO A 159 4.63 6.01 -23.07
C PRO A 159 5.69 5.88 -24.16
N ALA A 160 6.72 5.07 -23.91
CA ALA A 160 7.71 4.63 -24.90
C ALA A 160 7.35 3.22 -25.34
N VAL A 161 6.69 3.08 -26.48
CA VAL A 161 6.23 1.79 -27.00
C VAL A 161 7.42 0.99 -27.49
N LEU A 162 7.64 -0.20 -26.90
CA LEU A 162 8.74 -1.10 -27.28
C LEU A 162 8.29 -2.21 -28.23
N TYR A 163 7.03 -2.62 -28.15
CA TYR A 163 6.45 -3.70 -28.92
C TYR A 163 5.08 -3.33 -29.46
N LEU A 164 4.79 -3.73 -30.70
CA LEU A 164 3.46 -3.67 -31.27
C LEU A 164 2.88 -5.08 -31.38
N PRO A 165 1.55 -5.25 -31.18
CA PRO A 165 0.94 -6.56 -31.34
C PRO A 165 0.83 -6.97 -32.82
N ILE A 166 1.04 -8.26 -33.11
CA ILE A 166 0.77 -8.88 -34.41
C ILE A 166 -0.54 -9.63 -34.31
N GLY A 167 -1.58 -9.07 -34.90
CA GLY A 167 -2.96 -9.51 -34.72
C GLY A 167 -3.55 -9.04 -33.40
N ILE A 168 -4.86 -9.14 -33.27
CA ILE A 168 -5.64 -8.81 -32.07
C ILE A 168 -6.67 -9.89 -31.80
N GLU A 169 -7.14 -9.96 -30.55
CA GLU A 169 -8.15 -10.94 -30.11
C GLU A 169 -7.73 -12.38 -30.45
N SER A 170 -8.58 -13.14 -31.12
CA SER A 170 -8.29 -14.53 -31.51
C SER A 170 -7.15 -14.67 -32.52
N SER A 171 -6.81 -13.59 -33.26
CA SER A 171 -5.70 -13.56 -34.20
C SER A 171 -4.36 -13.13 -33.62
N PHE A 172 -4.29 -12.81 -32.32
CA PHE A 172 -3.07 -12.40 -31.62
C PHE A 172 -2.05 -13.54 -31.64
N LYS A 173 -0.96 -13.38 -32.39
CA LYS A 173 0.04 -14.44 -32.60
C LYS A 173 1.47 -14.05 -32.25
N GLY A 174 1.77 -12.75 -32.12
CA GLY A 174 3.15 -12.32 -31.92
C GLY A 174 3.28 -10.83 -31.63
N LEU A 175 4.52 -10.38 -31.65
CA LEU A 175 4.93 -9.00 -31.37
C LEU A 175 5.92 -8.50 -32.42
N VAL A 176 5.84 -7.22 -32.75
CA VAL A 176 6.92 -6.49 -33.45
C VAL A 176 7.82 -5.90 -32.39
N ASP A 177 9.11 -6.25 -32.40
CA ASP A 177 10.12 -5.66 -31.54
C ASP A 177 10.70 -4.42 -32.23
N LEU A 178 10.36 -3.24 -31.69
CA LEU A 178 10.79 -1.96 -32.24
C LEU A 178 12.26 -1.64 -31.95
N VAL A 179 12.84 -2.23 -30.91
CA VAL A 179 14.26 -2.03 -30.57
C VAL A 179 15.15 -2.82 -31.53
N ASN A 180 14.86 -4.10 -31.74
CA ASN A 180 15.65 -4.98 -32.63
C ASN A 180 15.13 -4.94 -34.08
N ASN A 181 14.01 -4.27 -34.35
CA ASN A 181 13.39 -4.11 -35.67
C ASN A 181 13.09 -5.45 -36.36
N ASN A 182 12.46 -6.37 -35.65
CA ASN A 182 12.05 -7.69 -36.10
C ASN A 182 10.69 -8.08 -35.55
N ALA A 183 10.20 -9.28 -35.88
CA ALA A 183 8.98 -9.84 -35.35
C ALA A 183 9.25 -11.11 -34.54
N ILE A 184 8.49 -11.30 -33.47
CA ILE A 184 8.53 -12.49 -32.61
C ILE A 184 7.17 -13.17 -32.73
N ILE A 185 7.15 -14.42 -33.22
CA ILE A 185 5.93 -15.21 -33.44
C ILE A 185 5.99 -16.49 -32.59
N TRP A 186 5.00 -16.68 -31.71
CA TRP A 186 4.92 -17.88 -30.88
C TRP A 186 4.29 -19.04 -31.62
N LEU A 187 4.89 -20.23 -31.43
CA LEU A 187 4.37 -21.49 -31.98
C LEU A 187 3.31 -22.05 -31.02
N GLU A 188 2.11 -22.31 -31.53
CA GLU A 188 0.95 -22.72 -30.69
C GLU A 188 1.16 -24.05 -29.95
N GLU A 189 1.94 -24.96 -30.50
CA GLU A 189 2.16 -26.32 -29.96
C GLU A 189 3.11 -26.36 -28.74
N SER A 190 3.75 -25.24 -28.35
CA SER A 190 4.85 -25.23 -27.39
C SER A 190 4.52 -24.65 -26.01
N LEU A 191 3.26 -24.38 -25.67
CA LEU A 191 2.87 -23.66 -24.46
C LEU A 191 3.67 -22.36 -24.26
N GLY A 192 4.00 -21.66 -25.35
CA GLY A 192 4.76 -20.43 -25.36
C GLY A 192 6.28 -20.58 -25.15
N ALA A 193 6.80 -21.81 -25.03
CA ALA A 193 8.24 -22.03 -24.81
C ALA A 193 9.10 -21.76 -26.07
N LYS A 194 8.51 -21.88 -27.26
CA LYS A 194 9.18 -21.68 -28.53
C LYS A 194 8.56 -20.53 -29.30
N PHE A 195 9.41 -19.66 -29.79
CA PHE A 195 9.05 -18.59 -30.71
C PHE A 195 10.09 -18.50 -31.82
N GLU A 196 9.70 -17.90 -32.91
CA GLU A 196 10.57 -17.64 -34.06
C GLU A 196 10.75 -16.14 -34.22
N ILE A 197 11.99 -15.73 -34.52
CA ILE A 197 12.30 -14.36 -34.88
C ILE A 197 12.25 -14.29 -36.43
N THR A 198 11.39 -13.41 -36.93
CA THR A 198 11.14 -13.25 -38.35
C THR A 198 11.24 -11.79 -38.77
N GLU A 199 11.13 -11.51 -40.05
CA GLU A 199 10.94 -10.16 -40.55
C GLU A 199 9.55 -9.63 -40.15
N ILE A 200 9.45 -8.30 -40.04
CA ILE A 200 8.16 -7.64 -39.73
C ILE A 200 7.18 -7.92 -40.88
N PRO A 201 5.94 -8.37 -40.60
CA PRO A 201 4.90 -8.57 -41.62
C PRO A 201 4.69 -7.31 -42.47
N ASP A 202 4.48 -7.48 -43.76
CA ASP A 202 4.39 -6.39 -44.72
C ASP A 202 3.28 -5.37 -44.39
N ASP A 203 2.19 -5.84 -43.86
CA ASP A 203 1.04 -5.02 -43.41
C ASP A 203 1.31 -4.18 -42.16
N LEU A 204 2.37 -4.48 -41.44
CA LEU A 204 2.80 -3.76 -40.23
C LEU A 204 4.07 -2.93 -40.41
N LYS A 205 4.74 -3.00 -41.56
CA LYS A 205 6.03 -2.33 -41.79
C LYS A 205 5.92 -0.82 -41.61
N ASP A 206 4.90 -0.18 -42.15
CA ASP A 206 4.72 1.27 -42.05
C ASP A 206 4.41 1.71 -40.62
N ALA A 207 3.53 0.99 -39.93
CA ALA A 207 3.19 1.26 -38.54
C ALA A 207 4.41 1.04 -37.63
N ALA A 208 5.16 -0.03 -37.86
CA ALA A 208 6.39 -0.32 -37.11
C ALA A 208 7.48 0.74 -37.34
N ALA A 209 7.66 1.19 -38.58
CA ALA A 209 8.61 2.25 -38.89
C ALA A 209 8.26 3.57 -38.19
N ALA A 210 6.98 3.96 -38.22
CA ALA A 210 6.52 5.16 -37.54
C ALA A 210 6.70 5.08 -36.02
N ALA A 211 6.28 3.97 -35.39
CA ALA A 211 6.45 3.74 -33.96
C ALA A 211 7.92 3.65 -33.53
N ARG A 212 8.77 3.04 -34.36
CA ARG A 212 10.21 3.00 -34.10
C ARG A 212 10.85 4.38 -34.16
N SER A 213 10.48 5.22 -35.14
CA SER A 213 10.97 6.59 -35.23
C SER A 213 10.61 7.38 -33.97
N GLU A 214 9.35 7.30 -33.53
CA GLU A 214 8.89 7.94 -32.28
C GLU A 214 9.70 7.43 -31.04
N LEU A 215 9.93 6.12 -30.95
CA LEU A 215 10.73 5.54 -29.88
C LEU A 215 12.18 6.06 -29.89
N ILE A 216 12.80 6.13 -31.06
CA ILE A 216 14.18 6.61 -31.19
C ILE A 216 14.24 8.10 -30.84
N GLU A 217 13.32 8.92 -31.31
CA GLU A 217 13.23 10.35 -30.98
C GLU A 217 13.15 10.58 -29.48
N MET A 218 12.30 9.81 -28.78
CA MET A 218 12.20 9.89 -27.34
C MET A 218 13.47 9.43 -26.62
N ALA A 219 14.12 8.40 -27.12
CA ALA A 219 15.30 7.82 -26.50
C ALA A 219 16.54 8.72 -26.64
N VAL A 220 16.77 9.30 -27.83
CA VAL A 220 17.96 10.14 -28.09
C VAL A 220 17.94 11.44 -27.29
N GLU A 221 16.79 11.91 -26.81
CA GLU A 221 16.69 13.04 -25.87
C GLU A 221 17.49 12.82 -24.58
N GLN A 222 17.91 11.58 -24.28
CA GLN A 222 18.68 11.24 -23.09
C GLN A 222 20.18 11.49 -23.22
N ASP A 223 20.67 11.79 -24.44
CA ASP A 223 22.09 11.98 -24.71
C ASP A 223 22.29 12.94 -25.88
N ASP A 224 22.87 14.10 -25.61
CA ASP A 224 23.00 15.19 -26.59
C ASP A 224 23.85 14.80 -27.80
N ASP A 225 24.95 14.04 -27.60
CA ASP A 225 25.83 13.61 -28.70
C ASP A 225 25.11 12.62 -29.64
N ILE A 226 24.32 11.71 -29.06
CA ILE A 226 23.55 10.74 -29.86
C ILE A 226 22.38 11.42 -30.55
N MET A 227 21.75 12.41 -29.90
CA MET A 227 20.70 13.22 -30.51
C MET A 227 21.23 14.01 -31.72
N GLU A 228 22.41 14.63 -31.61
CA GLU A 228 23.04 15.34 -32.72
C GLU A 228 23.33 14.39 -33.90
N ALA A 229 23.90 13.21 -33.61
CA ALA A 229 24.15 12.19 -34.62
C ALA A 229 22.87 11.69 -35.31
N TYR A 230 21.79 11.56 -34.57
CA TYR A 230 20.46 11.18 -35.09
C TYR A 230 19.90 12.25 -36.03
N LEU A 231 20.04 13.53 -35.66
CA LEU A 231 19.60 14.65 -36.48
C LEU A 231 20.43 14.75 -37.79
N GLU A 232 21.67 14.29 -37.78
CA GLU A 232 22.54 14.14 -38.97
C GLU A 232 22.22 12.88 -39.80
N GLY A 233 21.23 12.07 -39.38
CA GLY A 233 20.78 10.88 -40.11
C GLY A 233 21.42 9.55 -39.67
N THR A 234 22.08 9.52 -38.51
CA THR A 234 22.69 8.29 -37.98
C THR A 234 21.79 7.72 -36.86
N GLU A 235 21.11 6.62 -37.14
CA GLU A 235 20.31 5.94 -36.11
C GLU A 235 21.20 5.22 -35.08
N PRO A 236 20.85 5.23 -33.76
CA PRO A 236 21.53 4.42 -32.77
C PRO A 236 21.29 2.92 -33.01
N ASP A 237 22.31 2.11 -32.76
CA ASP A 237 22.14 0.66 -32.79
C ASP A 237 21.29 0.16 -31.61
N ALA A 238 20.84 -1.10 -31.66
CA ALA A 238 19.94 -1.67 -30.65
C ALA A 238 20.58 -1.65 -29.25
N ALA A 239 21.89 -1.81 -29.10
CA ALA A 239 22.55 -1.79 -27.80
C ALA A 239 22.59 -0.37 -27.21
N THR A 240 22.85 0.63 -28.03
CA THR A 240 22.79 2.05 -27.64
C THR A 240 21.37 2.46 -27.33
N LEU A 241 20.39 2.06 -28.15
CA LEU A 241 18.98 2.34 -27.92
C LEU A 241 18.49 1.77 -26.59
N LYS A 242 18.87 0.53 -26.23
CA LYS A 242 18.58 -0.07 -24.93
C LYS A 242 19.13 0.75 -23.77
N LYS A 243 20.38 1.26 -23.88
CA LYS A 243 20.97 2.11 -22.83
C LYS A 243 20.22 3.43 -22.66
N LEU A 244 19.80 4.05 -23.76
CA LEU A 244 19.01 5.29 -23.72
C LEU A 244 17.63 5.05 -23.13
N ILE A 245 16.95 3.97 -23.51
CA ILE A 245 15.65 3.59 -22.95
C ILE A 245 15.79 3.35 -21.43
N ARG A 246 16.82 2.62 -21.00
CA ARG A 246 17.09 2.45 -19.57
C ARG A 246 17.29 3.79 -18.86
N LYS A 247 18.11 4.68 -19.40
CA LYS A 247 18.38 6.01 -18.83
C LYS A 247 17.08 6.82 -18.67
N GLY A 248 16.24 6.85 -19.72
CA GLY A 248 14.95 7.55 -19.69
C GLY A 248 13.93 6.92 -18.74
N THR A 249 13.97 5.62 -18.53
CA THR A 249 13.15 4.91 -17.55
C THR A 249 13.57 5.25 -16.11
N LEU A 250 14.87 5.28 -15.84
CA LEU A 250 15.42 5.53 -14.50
C LEU A 250 15.27 6.99 -14.06
N ASN A 251 15.31 7.93 -14.99
CA ASN A 251 15.12 9.36 -14.69
C ASN A 251 13.66 9.85 -14.87
N PHE A 252 12.72 8.94 -15.11
CA PHE A 252 11.29 9.23 -15.28
C PHE A 252 10.93 10.09 -16.50
N SER A 253 11.79 10.15 -17.51
CA SER A 253 11.49 10.89 -18.74
C SER A 253 10.34 10.28 -19.54
N PHE A 254 10.24 8.96 -19.50
CA PHE A 254 9.19 8.17 -20.13
C PHE A 254 9.04 6.80 -19.48
N VAL A 255 8.00 6.07 -19.87
CA VAL A 255 7.69 4.74 -19.33
C VAL A 255 7.66 3.72 -20.48
N PRO A 256 8.50 2.66 -20.48
CA PRO A 256 8.43 1.60 -21.47
C PRO A 256 7.08 0.90 -21.47
N VAL A 257 6.51 0.67 -22.64
CA VAL A 257 5.24 -0.04 -22.82
C VAL A 257 5.45 -1.30 -23.65
N LEU A 258 5.09 -2.43 -23.05
CA LEU A 258 5.10 -3.75 -23.65
C LEU A 258 3.66 -4.26 -23.74
N CYS A 259 3.47 -5.32 -24.51
CA CYS A 259 2.16 -5.94 -24.64
C CYS A 259 2.26 -7.47 -24.78
N GLY A 260 1.14 -8.15 -24.56
CA GLY A 260 1.08 -9.59 -24.64
C GLY A 260 -0.24 -10.20 -24.14
N SER A 261 -0.20 -11.50 -23.98
CA SER A 261 -1.22 -12.28 -23.27
C SER A 261 -0.56 -13.32 -22.39
N ALA A 262 -0.53 -13.06 -21.09
CA ALA A 262 0.03 -14.00 -20.13
C ALA A 262 -0.74 -15.33 -20.15
N PHE A 263 -2.05 -15.30 -20.29
CA PHE A 263 -2.88 -16.51 -20.39
C PHE A 263 -2.53 -17.38 -21.61
N LYS A 264 -2.26 -16.76 -22.74
CA LYS A 264 -1.82 -17.45 -23.97
C LYS A 264 -0.32 -17.68 -24.02
N ASN A 265 0.41 -17.36 -22.97
CA ASN A 265 1.87 -17.55 -22.87
C ASN A 265 2.66 -16.76 -23.93
N LYS A 266 2.19 -15.58 -24.35
CA LYS A 266 2.80 -14.74 -25.39
C LYS A 266 3.22 -13.40 -24.79
N GLY A 267 4.49 -12.99 -24.99
CA GLY A 267 5.02 -11.70 -24.54
C GLY A 267 5.70 -11.72 -23.16
N VAL A 268 5.72 -12.85 -22.45
CA VAL A 268 6.32 -12.92 -21.09
C VAL A 268 7.85 -12.95 -21.13
N GLN A 269 8.45 -13.66 -22.06
CA GLN A 269 9.92 -13.67 -22.21
C GLN A 269 10.44 -12.27 -22.57
N PRO A 270 9.88 -11.53 -23.56
CA PRO A 270 10.21 -10.13 -23.79
C PRO A 270 10.03 -9.23 -22.56
N LEU A 271 9.00 -9.49 -21.73
CA LEU A 271 8.82 -8.77 -20.46
C LEU A 271 9.99 -9.04 -19.50
N LEU A 272 10.42 -10.28 -19.36
CA LEU A 272 11.59 -10.64 -18.53
C LEU A 272 12.89 -10.00 -19.04
N ASP A 273 13.10 -9.99 -20.34
CA ASP A 273 14.25 -9.30 -20.97
C ASP A 273 14.19 -7.80 -20.69
N ALA A 274 13.02 -7.18 -20.80
CA ALA A 274 12.82 -5.76 -20.51
C ALA A 274 13.02 -5.42 -19.01
N VAL A 275 12.64 -6.30 -18.10
CA VAL A 275 12.94 -6.15 -16.65
C VAL A 275 14.44 -6.08 -16.43
N VAL A 276 15.20 -6.97 -17.08
CA VAL A 276 16.67 -6.99 -16.97
C VAL A 276 17.29 -5.76 -17.62
N ASP A 277 16.83 -5.39 -18.83
CA ASP A 277 17.42 -4.32 -19.64
C ASP A 277 17.08 -2.92 -19.10
N TYR A 278 15.88 -2.67 -18.59
CA TYR A 278 15.37 -1.31 -18.35
C TYR A 278 15.07 -0.97 -16.89
N LEU A 279 14.75 -1.93 -16.04
CA LEU A 279 14.49 -1.65 -14.62
C LEU A 279 15.77 -1.54 -13.80
N PRO A 280 15.75 -0.76 -12.71
CA PRO A 280 16.95 -0.49 -11.93
C PRO A 280 17.48 -1.71 -11.17
N SER A 281 18.77 -1.69 -10.94
CA SER A 281 19.44 -2.45 -9.88
C SER A 281 19.46 -1.61 -8.59
N PRO A 282 19.78 -2.20 -7.44
CA PRO A 282 19.99 -1.42 -6.21
C PRO A 282 21.07 -0.35 -6.30
N LEU A 283 21.99 -0.45 -7.27
CA LEU A 283 23.05 0.55 -7.50
C LEU A 283 22.56 1.77 -8.30
N ASP A 284 21.49 1.64 -9.04
CA ASP A 284 20.92 2.73 -9.85
C ASP A 284 20.01 3.66 -9.03
N ILE A 285 19.68 3.26 -7.80
CA ILE A 285 18.79 4.00 -6.89
C ILE A 285 19.63 4.80 -5.89
N PRO A 286 19.20 6.01 -5.52
CA PRO A 286 19.87 6.77 -4.47
C PRO A 286 20.05 5.95 -3.18
N PRO A 287 21.14 6.15 -2.41
CA PRO A 287 21.30 5.55 -1.10
C PRO A 287 20.08 5.82 -0.21
N VAL A 288 19.65 4.81 0.56
CA VAL A 288 18.50 4.98 1.42
C VAL A 288 18.80 6.02 2.50
N GLU A 289 17.87 6.93 2.69
CA GLU A 289 17.93 7.97 3.72
C GLU A 289 17.19 7.52 4.98
N GLY A 290 17.65 7.99 6.12
CA GLY A 290 17.02 7.78 7.41
C GLY A 290 17.42 8.86 8.41
N LEU A 291 16.85 8.80 9.60
CA LEU A 291 17.14 9.71 10.70
C LEU A 291 18.04 9.01 11.74
N LYS A 292 18.95 9.74 12.33
CA LYS A 292 19.63 9.28 13.54
C LYS A 292 18.66 9.21 14.71
N LEU A 293 19.09 8.59 15.80
CA LEU A 293 18.25 8.46 17.01
C LEU A 293 17.83 9.81 17.64
N ASP A 294 18.50 10.90 17.28
CA ASP A 294 18.09 12.25 17.67
C ASP A 294 16.77 12.72 17.02
N GLY A 295 16.34 12.03 15.98
CA GLY A 295 15.11 12.32 15.24
C GLY A 295 15.18 13.52 14.29
N GLU A 296 16.32 14.18 14.20
CA GLU A 296 16.51 15.42 13.42
C GLU A 296 17.61 15.28 12.35
N THR A 297 18.70 14.59 12.67
CA THR A 297 19.85 14.46 11.77
C THR A 297 19.62 13.38 10.75
N THR A 298 19.64 13.72 9.46
CA THR A 298 19.59 12.74 8.36
C THR A 298 20.91 12.00 8.22
N ASP A 299 20.84 10.73 7.85
CA ASP A 299 21.97 9.86 7.54
C ASP A 299 21.62 8.99 6.34
N THR A 300 22.60 8.53 5.60
CA THR A 300 22.40 7.71 4.38
C THR A 300 23.11 6.37 4.49
N ARG A 301 22.58 5.35 3.82
CA ARG A 301 23.19 4.02 3.74
C ARG A 301 23.36 3.63 2.28
N PRO A 302 24.61 3.52 1.79
CA PRO A 302 24.88 3.05 0.45
C PRO A 302 24.58 1.55 0.33
N PRO A 303 24.17 1.07 -0.84
CA PRO A 303 23.92 -0.35 -1.09
C PRO A 303 25.26 -1.12 -1.27
N ALA A 304 26.03 -1.24 -0.17
CA ALA A 304 27.34 -1.86 -0.14
C ALA A 304 27.44 -2.86 1.01
N ASP A 305 28.15 -3.98 0.77
CA ASP A 305 28.27 -5.08 1.74
C ASP A 305 29.19 -4.75 2.92
N ASP A 306 30.09 -3.80 2.76
CA ASP A 306 31.02 -3.31 3.78
C ASP A 306 30.48 -2.13 4.60
N ALA A 307 29.33 -1.58 4.20
CA ALA A 307 28.62 -0.55 4.96
C ALA A 307 27.99 -1.12 6.23
N PRO A 308 27.67 -0.29 7.22
CA PRO A 308 26.91 -0.72 8.40
C PRO A 308 25.56 -1.34 8.01
N PHE A 309 25.20 -2.45 8.64
CA PHE A 309 23.94 -3.13 8.36
C PHE A 309 22.73 -2.25 8.63
N SER A 310 21.82 -2.18 7.67
CA SER A 310 20.48 -1.62 7.84
C SER A 310 19.46 -2.36 6.96
N ALA A 311 18.28 -2.59 7.53
CA ALA A 311 17.17 -3.25 6.86
C ALA A 311 15.83 -2.69 7.33
N LEU A 312 14.83 -2.74 6.46
CA LEU A 312 13.45 -2.38 6.78
C LEU A 312 12.59 -3.63 6.83
N ALA A 313 11.94 -3.85 7.96
CA ALA A 313 10.92 -4.88 8.12
C ALA A 313 9.61 -4.39 7.47
N PHE A 314 9.26 -4.93 6.31
CA PHE A 314 8.11 -4.43 5.55
C PHE A 314 6.87 -5.31 5.65
N LYS A 315 7.01 -6.56 6.08
CA LYS A 315 5.90 -7.50 6.26
C LYS A 315 6.17 -8.49 7.37
N ILE A 316 5.12 -8.81 8.12
CA ILE A 316 5.12 -9.90 9.11
C ILE A 316 4.10 -10.94 8.68
N MET A 317 4.45 -12.20 8.81
CA MET A 317 3.59 -13.34 8.50
C MET A 317 3.73 -14.40 9.58
N ASN A 318 2.64 -15.03 9.97
CA ASN A 318 2.67 -16.19 10.85
C ASN A 318 2.64 -17.47 10.01
N ASP A 319 3.73 -18.20 10.08
CA ASP A 319 3.88 -19.48 9.41
C ASP A 319 3.56 -20.62 10.37
N PRO A 320 2.75 -21.63 9.96
CA PRO A 320 2.38 -22.75 10.85
C PRO A 320 3.55 -23.59 11.35
N PHE A 321 4.65 -23.63 10.59
CA PHE A 321 5.80 -24.50 10.87
C PHE A 321 6.99 -23.76 11.48
N VAL A 322 7.23 -22.52 11.05
CA VAL A 322 8.40 -21.73 11.48
C VAL A 322 8.03 -20.72 12.56
N GLY A 323 6.75 -20.37 12.67
CA GLY A 323 6.25 -19.32 13.53
C GLY A 323 6.27 -17.95 12.84
N THR A 324 6.55 -16.88 13.58
CA THR A 324 6.56 -15.54 13.02
C THR A 324 7.76 -15.33 12.10
N LEU A 325 7.50 -15.00 10.85
CA LEU A 325 8.47 -14.58 9.84
C LEU A 325 8.38 -13.07 9.62
N THR A 326 9.52 -12.41 9.65
CA THR A 326 9.65 -10.98 9.33
C THR A 326 10.35 -10.83 7.99
N PHE A 327 9.65 -10.35 6.98
CA PHE A 327 10.24 -10.04 5.69
C PHE A 327 10.95 -8.71 5.78
N ALA A 328 12.22 -8.70 5.40
CA ALA A 328 13.08 -7.53 5.46
C ALA A 328 13.83 -7.30 4.15
N ARG A 329 13.88 -6.04 3.73
CA ARG A 329 14.76 -5.55 2.68
C ARG A 329 16.06 -5.07 3.32
N ILE A 330 17.18 -5.66 2.94
CA ILE A 330 18.51 -5.21 3.36
C ILE A 330 18.96 -4.09 2.42
N TYR A 331 19.20 -2.91 2.97
CA TYR A 331 19.65 -1.74 2.22
C TYR A 331 21.18 -1.61 2.22
N SER A 332 21.83 -1.97 3.32
CA SER A 332 23.30 -1.89 3.45
C SER A 332 23.84 -2.99 4.35
N GLY A 333 25.10 -3.32 4.15
CA GLY A 333 25.85 -4.26 4.97
C GLY A 333 25.48 -5.71 4.74
N LYS A 334 25.82 -6.55 5.71
CA LYS A 334 25.57 -8.00 5.73
C LYS A 334 24.85 -8.37 7.01
N LEU A 335 24.02 -9.39 6.92
CA LEU A 335 23.36 -10.01 8.05
C LEU A 335 23.72 -11.49 8.09
N GLU A 336 24.18 -11.97 9.23
CA GLU A 336 24.52 -13.38 9.45
C GLU A 336 23.48 -14.05 10.36
N THR A 337 23.23 -15.33 10.14
CA THR A 337 22.38 -16.13 11.02
C THR A 337 22.93 -16.12 12.44
N ALA A 338 22.04 -16.10 13.43
CA ALA A 338 22.32 -16.02 14.86
C ALA A 338 22.98 -14.71 15.35
N SER A 339 23.12 -13.70 14.49
CA SER A 339 23.62 -12.37 14.87
C SER A 339 22.60 -11.57 15.68
N MET A 340 23.11 -10.56 16.39
CA MET A 340 22.27 -9.59 17.11
C MET A 340 22.08 -8.33 16.25
N VAL A 341 20.86 -7.87 16.18
CA VAL A 341 20.47 -6.61 15.54
C VAL A 341 19.76 -5.70 16.53
N VAL A 342 19.70 -4.41 16.22
CA VAL A 342 18.95 -3.44 16.99
C VAL A 342 17.72 -3.00 16.19
N ASN A 343 16.56 -3.13 16.80
CA ASN A 343 15.35 -2.45 16.33
C ASN A 343 15.44 -1.01 16.84
N SER A 344 15.83 -0.09 15.98
CA SER A 344 16.09 1.31 16.33
C SER A 344 14.83 2.12 16.62
N VAL A 345 13.68 1.67 16.13
CA VAL A 345 12.38 2.33 16.38
C VAL A 345 11.92 2.07 17.82
N LYS A 346 12.20 0.88 18.35
CA LYS A 346 11.77 0.43 19.69
C LYS A 346 12.91 0.39 20.71
N ASP A 347 14.12 0.72 20.28
CA ASP A 347 15.35 0.61 21.10
C ASP A 347 15.52 -0.75 21.77
N LYS A 348 15.33 -1.82 20.97
CA LYS A 348 15.44 -3.19 21.45
C LYS A 348 16.45 -4.00 20.65
N LYS A 349 17.23 -4.82 21.36
CA LYS A 349 18.14 -5.80 20.74
C LYS A 349 17.37 -7.09 20.49
N GLU A 350 17.47 -7.59 19.26
CA GLU A 350 16.84 -8.85 18.87
C GLU A 350 17.86 -9.79 18.21
N LYS A 351 17.64 -11.09 18.40
CA LYS A 351 18.49 -12.12 17.80
C LYS A 351 17.80 -12.67 16.55
N VAL A 352 18.49 -12.61 15.42
CA VAL A 352 18.07 -13.27 14.19
C VAL A 352 18.27 -14.79 14.37
N GLY A 353 17.21 -15.57 14.30
CA GLY A 353 17.27 -17.03 14.39
C GLY A 353 17.69 -17.64 13.05
N ARG A 354 16.72 -17.97 12.22
CA ARG A 354 16.92 -18.48 10.85
C ARG A 354 16.69 -17.36 9.85
N MET A 355 17.40 -17.45 8.72
CA MET A 355 17.15 -16.59 7.58
C MET A 355 16.75 -17.47 6.39
N LEU A 356 15.67 -17.08 5.72
CA LEU A 356 15.08 -17.85 4.63
C LEU A 356 15.03 -17.00 3.37
N LEU A 357 15.41 -17.60 2.25
CA LEU A 357 15.13 -17.10 0.93
C LEU A 357 13.85 -17.78 0.44
N MET A 358 12.90 -17.00 -0.04
CA MET A 358 11.63 -17.53 -0.53
C MET A 358 11.70 -17.77 -2.03
N HIS A 359 11.31 -18.98 -2.44
CA HIS A 359 11.23 -19.41 -3.83
C HIS A 359 9.83 -19.97 -4.08
N ALA A 360 8.88 -19.08 -4.36
CA ALA A 360 7.48 -19.49 -4.45
C ALA A 360 7.03 -20.21 -3.16
N ASN A 361 6.70 -21.51 -3.21
CA ASN A 361 6.32 -22.32 -2.04
C ASN A 361 7.52 -22.95 -1.30
N ASP A 362 8.72 -22.90 -1.89
CA ASP A 362 9.92 -23.47 -1.31
C ASP A 362 10.67 -22.44 -0.48
N ARG A 363 11.35 -22.92 0.56
CA ARG A 363 12.15 -22.11 1.49
C ARG A 363 13.55 -22.64 1.53
N GLU A 364 14.51 -21.77 1.29
CA GLU A 364 15.93 -22.09 1.37
C GLU A 364 16.54 -21.40 2.61
N ASP A 365 17.16 -22.17 3.49
CA ASP A 365 17.92 -21.63 4.61
C ASP A 365 19.23 -21.01 4.11
N ILE A 366 19.44 -19.75 4.43
CA ILE A 366 20.67 -19.03 4.10
C ILE A 366 21.41 -18.61 5.36
N GLN A 367 22.76 -18.58 5.28
CA GLN A 367 23.60 -18.22 6.43
C GLN A 367 23.96 -16.74 6.43
N ILE A 368 24.04 -16.13 5.26
CA ILE A 368 24.42 -14.73 5.08
C ILE A 368 23.48 -14.11 4.05
N ALA A 369 22.98 -12.92 4.38
CA ALA A 369 22.23 -12.06 3.47
C ALA A 369 22.98 -10.73 3.28
N TYR A 370 22.85 -10.14 2.13
CA TYR A 370 23.64 -8.99 1.68
C TYR A 370 22.76 -7.78 1.34
N ALA A 371 23.40 -6.61 1.21
CA ALA A 371 22.72 -5.42 0.69
C ALA A 371 21.98 -5.73 -0.62
N GLY A 372 20.73 -5.29 -0.77
CA GLY A 372 19.89 -5.59 -1.92
C GLY A 372 19.05 -6.86 -1.78
N ASP A 373 19.29 -7.73 -0.80
CA ASP A 373 18.48 -8.93 -0.59
C ASP A 373 17.13 -8.62 0.04
N ILE A 374 16.13 -9.40 -0.34
CA ILE A 374 14.83 -9.50 0.34
C ILE A 374 14.79 -10.89 0.97
N VAL A 375 14.67 -10.95 2.29
CA VAL A 375 14.77 -12.19 3.07
C VAL A 375 13.68 -12.27 4.14
N ALA A 376 13.34 -13.48 4.54
CA ALA A 376 12.47 -13.74 5.69
C ALA A 376 13.32 -14.11 6.92
N LEU A 377 13.13 -13.37 8.00
CA LEU A 377 13.85 -13.54 9.27
C LEU A 377 12.93 -14.19 10.29
N ALA A 378 13.39 -15.29 10.90
CA ALA A 378 12.70 -15.94 12.01
C ALA A 378 13.38 -15.61 13.34
N GLY A 379 12.60 -15.59 14.41
CA GLY A 379 13.11 -15.42 15.79
C GLY A 379 13.00 -14.00 16.33
N LEU A 380 12.58 -13.03 15.54
CA LEU A 380 12.31 -11.66 15.99
C LEU A 380 10.99 -11.62 16.78
N LYS A 381 11.02 -11.07 18.00
CA LYS A 381 9.87 -11.08 18.91
C LYS A 381 9.12 -9.77 18.96
N ASP A 382 9.85 -8.67 18.96
CA ASP A 382 9.31 -7.32 19.15
C ASP A 382 9.15 -6.54 17.84
N THR A 383 9.79 -6.99 16.76
CA THR A 383 9.73 -6.31 15.46
C THR A 383 8.34 -6.36 14.87
N THR A 384 7.88 -5.22 14.38
CA THR A 384 6.61 -5.03 13.67
C THR A 384 6.87 -4.44 12.29
N THR A 385 5.84 -4.43 11.44
CA THR A 385 5.94 -3.85 10.10
C THR A 385 6.27 -2.35 10.17
N GLY A 386 7.24 -1.91 9.38
CA GLY A 386 7.76 -0.54 9.38
C GLY A 386 8.96 -0.32 10.31
N ASP A 387 9.34 -1.30 11.14
CA ASP A 387 10.50 -1.17 12.01
C ASP A 387 11.82 -1.27 11.22
N THR A 388 12.82 -0.53 11.68
CA THR A 388 14.18 -0.61 11.15
C THR A 388 15.04 -1.53 11.99
N LEU A 389 15.76 -2.43 11.33
CA LEU A 389 16.77 -3.28 11.93
C LEU A 389 18.15 -2.79 11.49
N CYS A 390 19.06 -2.56 12.42
CA CYS A 390 20.38 -2.01 12.11
C CYS A 390 21.49 -2.57 13.00
N ALA A 391 22.73 -2.26 12.63
CA ALA A 391 23.89 -2.56 13.45
C ALA A 391 23.92 -1.67 14.71
N SER A 392 24.29 -2.23 15.84
CA SER A 392 24.30 -1.52 17.14
C SER A 392 25.28 -0.34 17.21
N ASN A 393 26.36 -0.40 16.42
CA ASN A 393 27.37 0.65 16.35
C ASN A 393 27.06 1.79 15.37
N ALA A 394 26.02 1.64 14.57
CA ALA A 394 25.59 2.63 13.58
C ALA A 394 24.05 2.68 13.48
N PRO A 395 23.36 3.09 14.53
CA PRO A 395 21.90 3.11 14.54
C PRO A 395 21.35 4.14 13.55
N ILE A 396 20.28 3.76 12.87
CA ILE A 396 19.53 4.61 11.93
C ILE A 396 18.05 4.22 12.02
N ILE A 397 17.16 5.17 11.83
CA ILE A 397 15.73 4.93 11.63
C ILE A 397 15.44 5.26 10.19
N LEU A 398 15.21 4.24 9.37
CA LEU A 398 14.74 4.42 8.00
C LEU A 398 13.34 5.04 8.03
N GLU A 399 12.94 5.68 6.94
CA GLU A 399 11.66 6.35 6.84
C GLU A 399 10.51 5.45 7.36
N ARG A 400 9.69 6.01 8.26
CA ARG A 400 8.54 5.31 8.82
C ARG A 400 7.43 5.21 7.78
N MET A 401 6.79 4.04 7.72
CA MET A 401 5.56 3.89 6.96
C MET A 401 4.42 4.53 7.75
N GLU A 402 3.65 5.40 7.10
CA GLU A 402 2.40 5.93 7.64
C GLU A 402 1.27 4.97 7.31
N PHE A 403 0.50 4.59 8.32
CA PHE A 403 -0.62 3.70 8.16
C PHE A 403 -1.93 4.47 8.32
N PRO A 404 -2.87 4.37 7.36
CA PRO A 404 -4.16 5.03 7.49
C PRO A 404 -4.96 4.47 8.66
N ASP A 405 -5.73 5.33 9.29
CA ASP A 405 -6.64 4.90 10.35
C ASP A 405 -7.80 4.06 9.77
N PRO A 406 -8.22 3.01 10.48
CA PRO A 406 -9.38 2.21 10.11
C PRO A 406 -10.66 3.06 10.01
N VAL A 407 -11.50 2.74 9.04
CA VAL A 407 -12.73 3.49 8.76
C VAL A 407 -14.02 2.75 9.09
N ILE A 408 -13.94 1.43 9.27
CA ILE A 408 -15.07 0.60 9.72
C ILE A 408 -14.68 -0.21 10.94
N GLU A 409 -15.69 -0.61 11.71
CA GLU A 409 -15.52 -1.44 12.89
C GLU A 409 -16.66 -2.48 13.01
N VAL A 410 -16.35 -3.61 13.64
CA VAL A 410 -17.26 -4.73 13.86
C VAL A 410 -17.05 -5.29 15.25
N ALA A 411 -18.12 -5.56 15.97
CA ALA A 411 -18.06 -6.31 17.23
C ALA A 411 -17.89 -7.80 16.95
N VAL A 412 -16.96 -8.44 17.66
CA VAL A 412 -16.69 -9.88 17.55
C VAL A 412 -16.84 -10.53 18.91
N GLU A 413 -17.67 -11.55 19.01
CA GLU A 413 -17.93 -12.29 20.23
C GLU A 413 -17.60 -13.77 20.06
N PRO A 414 -16.78 -14.36 20.94
CA PRO A 414 -16.48 -15.80 20.87
C PRO A 414 -17.75 -16.61 21.17
N LYS A 415 -17.96 -17.70 20.43
CA LYS A 415 -19.12 -18.58 20.67
C LYS A 415 -19.00 -19.39 21.96
N THR A 416 -17.79 -19.69 22.40
CA THR A 416 -17.54 -20.46 23.62
C THR A 416 -16.45 -19.81 24.49
N LYS A 417 -16.38 -20.16 25.78
CA LYS A 417 -15.30 -19.70 26.65
C LYS A 417 -13.91 -20.18 26.19
N ALA A 418 -13.82 -21.36 25.58
CA ALA A 418 -12.57 -21.88 25.02
C ALA A 418 -12.12 -21.06 23.79
N ASP A 419 -13.06 -20.49 23.04
CA ASP A 419 -12.74 -19.63 21.91
C ASP A 419 -12.27 -18.25 22.35
N GLN A 420 -12.60 -17.78 23.54
CA GLN A 420 -12.23 -16.45 24.04
C GLN A 420 -10.70 -16.29 24.16
N GLU A 421 -10.01 -17.27 24.77
CA GLU A 421 -8.55 -17.22 24.87
C GLU A 421 -7.87 -17.32 23.50
N LYS A 422 -8.35 -18.25 22.66
CA LYS A 422 -7.86 -18.42 21.30
C LYS A 422 -8.10 -17.18 20.45
N MET A 423 -9.26 -16.53 20.59
CA MET A 423 -9.60 -15.29 19.88
C MET A 423 -8.61 -14.17 20.22
N GLY A 424 -8.28 -13.98 21.50
CA GLY A 424 -7.29 -12.98 21.91
C GLY A 424 -5.91 -13.23 21.26
N VAL A 425 -5.48 -14.48 21.23
CA VAL A 425 -4.21 -14.86 20.57
C VAL A 425 -4.29 -14.64 19.05
N ALA A 426 -5.38 -15.03 18.40
CA ALA A 426 -5.59 -14.88 16.97
C ALA A 426 -5.58 -13.41 16.57
N LEU A 427 -6.38 -12.59 17.26
CA LEU A 427 -6.50 -11.15 16.97
C LEU A 427 -5.16 -10.41 17.18
N ASN A 428 -4.42 -10.75 18.25
CA ASN A 428 -3.09 -10.17 18.47
C ASN A 428 -2.10 -10.53 17.37
N ARG A 429 -2.14 -11.77 16.86
CA ARG A 429 -1.28 -12.19 15.74
C ARG A 429 -1.64 -11.46 14.45
N LEU A 430 -2.94 -11.40 14.12
CA LEU A 430 -3.42 -10.69 12.94
C LEU A 430 -3.09 -9.19 13.00
N ALA A 431 -3.23 -8.54 14.17
CA ALA A 431 -2.86 -7.14 14.36
C ALA A 431 -1.34 -6.88 14.25
N ARG A 432 -0.51 -7.87 14.49
CA ARG A 432 0.94 -7.76 14.24
C ARG A 432 1.30 -7.88 12.77
N GLU A 433 0.52 -8.64 12.01
CA GLU A 433 0.71 -8.77 10.57
C GLU A 433 0.26 -7.51 9.82
N ASP A 434 -0.86 -6.94 10.25
CA ASP A 434 -1.52 -5.82 9.59
C ASP A 434 -1.70 -4.62 10.53
N PRO A 435 -0.88 -3.56 10.40
CA PRO A 435 -1.00 -2.35 11.21
C PRO A 435 -2.27 -1.53 10.97
N SER A 436 -2.98 -1.73 9.86
CA SER A 436 -4.28 -1.10 9.61
C SER A 436 -5.44 -1.81 10.33
N PHE A 437 -5.18 -3.01 10.82
CA PHE A 437 -6.11 -3.76 11.65
C PHE A 437 -5.90 -3.42 13.13
N ARG A 438 -6.93 -2.91 13.78
CA ARG A 438 -6.89 -2.58 15.21
C ARG A 438 -7.91 -3.36 15.99
N VAL A 439 -7.53 -3.76 17.20
CA VAL A 439 -8.38 -4.46 18.15
C VAL A 439 -8.52 -3.61 19.40
N THR A 440 -9.74 -3.34 19.80
CA THR A 440 -10.06 -2.59 21.02
C THR A 440 -11.14 -3.33 21.81
N THR A 441 -11.15 -3.14 23.11
CA THR A 441 -12.24 -3.64 23.95
C THR A 441 -13.09 -2.45 24.36
N ASP A 442 -14.37 -2.52 24.10
CA ASP A 442 -15.32 -1.55 24.61
C ASP A 442 -15.46 -1.74 26.14
N HIS A 443 -15.14 -0.71 26.90
CA HIS A 443 -15.13 -0.76 28.35
C HIS A 443 -16.52 -0.81 28.97
N GLU A 444 -17.55 -0.38 28.26
CA GLU A 444 -18.93 -0.37 28.77
C GLU A 444 -19.61 -1.72 28.49
N SER A 445 -19.52 -2.22 27.27
CA SER A 445 -20.16 -3.49 26.88
C SER A 445 -19.26 -4.71 27.13
N GLY A 446 -17.95 -4.53 27.28
CA GLY A 446 -16.95 -5.60 27.34
C GLY A 446 -16.74 -6.32 26.02
N GLN A 447 -17.33 -5.84 24.93
CA GLN A 447 -17.19 -6.43 23.60
C GLN A 447 -15.81 -6.18 23.00
N THR A 448 -15.31 -7.14 22.23
CA THR A 448 -14.13 -6.96 21.41
C THR A 448 -14.54 -6.34 20.09
N ILE A 449 -13.98 -5.16 19.79
CA ILE A 449 -14.20 -4.42 18.56
C ILE A 449 -12.97 -4.57 17.67
N ILE A 450 -13.16 -5.03 16.44
CA ILE A 450 -12.14 -5.05 15.41
C ILE A 450 -12.42 -3.95 14.39
N LYS A 451 -11.35 -3.28 13.96
CA LYS A 451 -11.41 -2.13 13.05
C LYS A 451 -10.53 -2.38 11.82
N GLY A 452 -11.00 -1.95 10.65
CA GLY A 452 -10.30 -2.17 9.37
C GLY A 452 -10.64 -1.14 8.30
N MET A 453 -10.05 -1.33 7.12
CA MET A 453 -10.13 -0.39 6.00
C MET A 453 -11.39 -0.56 5.14
N GLY A 454 -12.06 -1.71 5.21
CA GLY A 454 -13.26 -2.00 4.45
C GLY A 454 -13.95 -3.30 4.88
N GLU A 455 -15.14 -3.55 4.35
CA GLU A 455 -15.92 -4.76 4.67
C GLU A 455 -15.15 -6.03 4.30
N LEU A 456 -14.59 -6.07 3.09
CA LEU A 456 -13.81 -7.21 2.62
C LEU A 456 -12.58 -7.47 3.49
N HIS A 457 -11.90 -6.41 3.92
CA HIS A 457 -10.75 -6.51 4.82
C HIS A 457 -11.13 -7.23 6.13
N LEU A 458 -12.18 -6.78 6.82
CA LEU A 458 -12.63 -7.39 8.07
C LEU A 458 -13.19 -8.81 7.86
N GLU A 459 -13.91 -9.06 6.76
CA GLU A 459 -14.42 -10.38 6.42
C GLU A 459 -13.29 -11.40 6.25
N ILE A 460 -12.21 -11.03 5.57
CA ILE A 460 -11.04 -11.89 5.39
C ILE A 460 -10.35 -12.18 6.72
N LEU A 461 -10.18 -11.18 7.57
CA LEU A 461 -9.54 -11.36 8.88
C LEU A 461 -10.36 -12.28 9.80
N VAL A 462 -11.69 -12.14 9.78
CA VAL A 462 -12.59 -13.04 10.53
C VAL A 462 -12.53 -14.48 9.98
N ASP A 463 -12.51 -14.63 8.67
CA ASP A 463 -12.39 -15.95 8.04
C ASP A 463 -11.01 -16.59 8.33
N ARG A 464 -9.93 -15.82 8.32
CA ARG A 464 -8.60 -16.26 8.77
C ARG A 464 -8.61 -16.72 10.22
N MET A 465 -9.26 -15.96 11.10
CA MET A 465 -9.39 -16.33 12.50
C MET A 465 -10.06 -17.70 12.65
N LYS A 466 -11.09 -17.98 11.84
CA LYS A 466 -11.78 -19.26 11.83
C LYS A 466 -10.92 -20.39 11.22
N ARG A 467 -10.31 -20.19 10.06
CA ARG A 467 -9.57 -21.23 9.33
C ARG A 467 -8.20 -21.52 9.93
N GLU A 468 -7.42 -20.49 10.21
CA GLU A 468 -6.03 -20.65 10.67
C GLU A 468 -5.96 -20.93 12.18
N PHE A 469 -6.77 -20.25 12.98
CA PHE A 469 -6.71 -20.30 14.44
C PHE A 469 -7.80 -21.19 15.06
N LYS A 470 -8.73 -21.72 14.26
CA LYS A 470 -9.84 -22.55 14.71
C LYS A 470 -10.68 -21.86 15.80
N VAL A 471 -10.94 -20.58 15.62
CA VAL A 471 -11.80 -19.77 16.50
C VAL A 471 -13.12 -19.51 15.81
N ASP A 472 -14.22 -19.87 16.45
CA ASP A 472 -15.55 -19.54 15.97
C ASP A 472 -16.13 -18.36 16.76
N ALA A 473 -16.60 -17.35 16.06
CA ALA A 473 -17.09 -16.11 16.64
C ALA A 473 -18.38 -15.63 15.93
N ASN A 474 -19.22 -14.93 16.69
CA ASN A 474 -20.31 -14.15 16.13
C ASN A 474 -19.77 -12.77 15.75
N VAL A 475 -20.16 -12.31 14.56
CA VAL A 475 -19.74 -11.03 14.02
C VAL A 475 -20.95 -10.12 13.90
N GLY A 476 -20.86 -8.94 14.50
CA GLY A 476 -21.92 -7.94 14.42
C GLY A 476 -22.01 -7.28 13.04
N ALA A 477 -22.99 -6.41 12.82
CA ALA A 477 -23.07 -5.61 11.61
C ALA A 477 -21.96 -4.57 11.57
N PRO A 478 -21.40 -4.24 10.38
CA PRO A 478 -20.43 -3.18 10.24
C PRO A 478 -20.95 -1.82 10.75
N GLN A 479 -20.11 -1.11 11.47
CA GLN A 479 -20.37 0.22 11.97
C GLN A 479 -19.37 1.20 11.40
N VAL A 480 -19.79 2.45 11.24
CA VAL A 480 -18.90 3.52 10.79
C VAL A 480 -18.05 4.01 11.95
N ALA A 481 -16.76 4.14 11.76
CA ALA A 481 -15.87 4.75 12.73
C ALA A 481 -15.95 6.29 12.61
N TYR A 482 -16.91 6.88 13.29
CA TYR A 482 -17.08 8.33 13.36
C TYR A 482 -15.90 9.00 14.09
N ARG A 483 -15.77 10.30 13.91
CA ARG A 483 -14.81 11.17 14.62
C ARG A 483 -15.53 12.39 15.16
N GLU A 484 -14.91 13.06 16.11
CA GLU A 484 -15.34 14.36 16.61
C GLU A 484 -14.35 15.45 16.18
N SER A 485 -14.81 16.67 15.95
CA SER A 485 -13.98 17.85 15.77
C SER A 485 -14.50 19.02 16.61
N LEU A 486 -13.61 19.96 16.90
CA LEU A 486 -13.94 21.17 17.62
C LEU A 486 -14.66 22.16 16.69
N GLY A 487 -15.71 22.81 17.19
CA GLY A 487 -16.48 23.78 16.40
C GLY A 487 -15.84 25.17 16.33
N ARG A 488 -15.17 25.62 17.41
CA ARG A 488 -14.55 26.94 17.52
C ARG A 488 -13.40 26.97 18.52
N LYS A 489 -12.55 27.99 18.41
CA LYS A 489 -11.51 28.31 19.39
C LYS A 489 -12.12 28.65 20.75
N VAL A 490 -11.53 28.11 21.81
CA VAL A 490 -11.95 28.35 23.19
C VAL A 490 -10.76 28.41 24.13
N ASP A 491 -10.89 29.26 25.18
CA ASP A 491 -9.96 29.35 26.28
C ASP A 491 -10.59 28.72 27.53
N VAL A 492 -9.81 27.93 28.25
CA VAL A 492 -10.23 27.24 29.46
C VAL A 492 -9.21 27.46 30.56
N ASP A 493 -9.67 27.91 31.73
CA ASP A 493 -8.90 27.99 32.98
C ASP A 493 -9.50 26.97 33.96
N TYR A 494 -8.87 25.80 34.06
CA TYR A 494 -9.37 24.69 34.85
C TYR A 494 -8.53 24.38 36.06
N THR A 495 -9.17 24.23 37.23
CA THR A 495 -8.54 23.87 38.49
C THR A 495 -9.08 22.55 39.00
N HIS A 496 -8.21 21.57 39.19
CA HIS A 496 -8.51 20.36 39.94
C HIS A 496 -7.99 20.51 41.37
N LYS A 497 -8.89 20.40 42.33
CA LYS A 497 -8.52 20.43 43.77
C LYS A 497 -9.32 19.35 44.50
N LYS A 498 -8.63 18.37 45.09
CA LYS A 498 -9.22 17.33 45.90
C LYS A 498 -8.45 17.19 47.23
N GLN A 499 -9.13 17.26 48.34
CA GLN A 499 -8.59 16.98 49.66
C GLN A 499 -9.31 15.75 50.23
N SER A 500 -8.57 14.69 50.53
CA SER A 500 -9.07 13.49 51.19
C SER A 500 -8.01 13.02 52.14
N GLY A 501 -8.14 13.27 53.45
CA GLY A 501 -7.42 12.70 54.58
C GLY A 501 -5.96 12.27 54.38
N GLY A 502 -5.12 13.09 53.82
CA GLY A 502 -3.69 12.82 53.47
C GLY A 502 -3.16 13.86 52.51
N SER A 503 -2.19 13.54 51.64
CA SER A 503 -1.73 14.43 50.59
C SER A 503 -2.86 14.72 49.61
N GLY A 504 -3.20 15.99 49.39
CA GLY A 504 -4.21 16.44 48.44
C GLY A 504 -3.80 16.26 46.98
N GLN A 505 -4.69 16.61 46.07
CA GLN A 505 -4.39 16.73 44.64
C GLN A 505 -4.69 18.17 44.20
N PHE A 506 -3.72 18.80 43.59
CA PHE A 506 -3.87 20.17 43.08
C PHE A 506 -3.20 20.31 41.73
N GLY A 507 -3.91 20.89 40.78
CA GLY A 507 -3.38 21.34 39.49
C GLY A 507 -4.30 22.40 38.90
N ARG A 508 -3.73 23.43 38.31
CA ARG A 508 -4.44 24.42 37.52
C ARG A 508 -3.73 24.63 36.22
N ILE A 509 -4.46 24.62 35.13
CA ILE A 509 -3.92 24.92 33.79
C ILE A 509 -4.84 25.88 33.06
N LYS A 510 -4.24 26.73 32.26
CA LYS A 510 -4.94 27.51 31.23
C LYS A 510 -4.53 26.97 29.87
N ILE A 511 -5.50 26.56 29.10
CA ILE A 511 -5.31 26.06 27.75
C ILE A 511 -6.17 26.83 26.76
N THR A 512 -5.60 27.08 25.58
CA THR A 512 -6.33 27.49 24.39
C THR A 512 -6.46 26.31 23.47
N VAL A 513 -7.68 25.96 23.09
CA VAL A 513 -7.93 24.84 22.18
C VAL A 513 -8.63 25.38 20.94
N GLU A 514 -8.09 25.07 19.77
CA GLU A 514 -8.62 25.56 18.51
C GLU A 514 -8.66 24.47 17.42
N PRO A 515 -9.69 24.51 16.53
CA PRO A 515 -9.74 23.60 15.39
C PRO A 515 -8.48 23.77 14.52
N GLY A 516 -7.94 22.66 14.04
CA GLY A 516 -6.81 22.62 13.12
C GLY A 516 -7.24 22.36 11.68
N GLU A 517 -6.26 22.30 10.80
CA GLU A 517 -6.49 21.92 9.41
C GLU A 517 -6.78 20.40 9.32
N ARG A 518 -7.53 20.02 8.28
CA ARG A 518 -7.87 18.61 8.01
C ARG A 518 -6.60 17.78 7.86
N GLY A 519 -6.49 16.69 8.63
CA GLY A 519 -5.34 15.78 8.60
C GLY A 519 -4.15 16.24 9.46
N GLN A 520 -4.26 17.36 10.17
CA GLN A 520 -3.19 17.86 11.05
C GLN A 520 -2.98 16.96 12.28
N GLY A 521 -4.03 16.23 12.70
CA GLY A 521 -4.00 15.46 13.92
C GLY A 521 -4.08 16.33 15.19
N VAL A 522 -3.63 15.77 16.32
CA VAL A 522 -3.62 16.46 17.61
C VAL A 522 -2.25 17.09 17.85
N VAL A 523 -2.19 18.40 17.87
CA VAL A 523 -0.97 19.18 18.14
C VAL A 523 -1.01 19.77 19.55
N PHE A 524 0.06 19.56 20.32
CA PHE A 524 0.24 20.17 21.62
C PHE A 524 1.36 21.20 21.57
N VAL A 525 1.10 22.40 22.10
CA VAL A 525 2.07 23.49 22.14
C VAL A 525 2.25 23.95 23.58
N ASP A 526 3.49 24.09 24.03
CA ASP A 526 3.83 24.65 25.33
C ASP A 526 4.30 26.12 25.18
N GLU A 527 3.50 27.03 25.70
CA GLU A 527 3.80 28.46 25.75
C GLU A 527 3.92 29.01 27.20
N VAL A 528 4.08 28.12 28.18
CA VAL A 528 4.17 28.53 29.59
C VAL A 528 5.38 29.42 29.84
N LYS A 529 5.14 30.59 30.42
CA LYS A 529 6.18 31.55 30.84
C LYS A 529 6.29 31.59 32.36
N GLY A 530 7.50 31.73 32.87
CA GLY A 530 7.74 31.97 34.30
C GLY A 530 7.69 30.78 35.24
N GLY A 531 7.58 29.54 34.69
CA GLY A 531 7.61 28.30 35.50
C GLY A 531 6.37 28.04 36.33
N ASN A 532 5.24 28.66 36.00
CA ASN A 532 3.94 28.49 36.68
C ASN A 532 3.42 27.05 36.60
N VAL A 533 3.79 26.32 35.55
CA VAL A 533 3.67 24.85 35.46
C VAL A 533 5.10 24.31 35.39
N PRO A 534 5.54 23.49 36.35
CA PRO A 534 6.86 22.86 36.31
C PRO A 534 7.03 22.02 35.05
N LYS A 535 8.20 22.08 34.43
CA LYS A 535 8.51 21.36 33.18
C LYS A 535 8.26 19.86 33.26
N GLU A 536 8.45 19.27 34.45
CA GLU A 536 8.20 17.82 34.71
C GLU A 536 6.72 17.43 34.59
N TYR A 537 5.76 18.37 34.71
CA TYR A 537 4.33 18.11 34.62
C TYR A 537 3.74 18.38 33.24
N ILE A 538 4.47 19.09 32.35
CA ILE A 538 4.00 19.41 30.99
C ILE A 538 3.69 18.13 30.18
N PRO A 539 4.53 17.07 30.20
CA PRO A 539 4.18 15.80 29.52
C PRO A 539 2.90 15.15 30.05
N SER A 540 2.60 15.33 31.35
CA SER A 540 1.38 14.81 31.95
C SER A 540 0.14 15.60 31.50
N VAL A 541 0.26 16.90 31.26
CA VAL A 541 -0.79 17.73 30.65
C VAL A 541 -1.06 17.27 29.24
N GLU A 542 -0.03 17.12 28.41
CA GLU A 542 -0.18 16.60 27.04
C GLU A 542 -0.84 15.22 27.03
N LYS A 543 -0.39 14.31 27.89
CA LYS A 543 -0.97 12.98 28.01
C LYS A 543 -2.46 13.03 28.33
N GLY A 544 -2.88 13.84 29.30
CA GLY A 544 -4.28 13.99 29.68
C GLY A 544 -5.16 14.56 28.55
N ILE A 545 -4.64 15.52 27.78
CA ILE A 545 -5.33 16.04 26.58
C ILE A 545 -5.50 14.96 25.53
N ARG A 546 -4.44 14.22 25.20
CA ARG A 546 -4.45 13.14 24.20
C ARG A 546 -5.37 11.99 24.60
N GLU A 547 -5.48 11.67 25.88
CA GLU A 547 -6.41 10.63 26.36
C GLU A 547 -7.85 11.01 26.13
N ILE A 548 -8.25 12.25 26.40
CA ILE A 548 -9.61 12.72 26.12
C ILE A 548 -9.85 12.83 24.61
N ALA A 549 -8.84 13.27 23.86
CA ALA A 549 -8.94 13.27 22.39
C ALA A 549 -9.19 11.86 21.85
N ALA A 550 -8.53 10.86 22.38
CA ALA A 550 -8.68 9.47 21.92
C ALA A 550 -10.03 8.83 22.29
N THR A 551 -10.61 9.21 23.43
CA THR A 551 -11.89 8.65 23.92
C THR A 551 -13.10 9.46 23.50
N GLY A 552 -12.91 10.70 23.03
CA GLY A 552 -14.00 11.64 22.77
C GLY A 552 -14.59 12.26 24.03
N SER A 553 -15.45 13.22 23.86
CA SER A 553 -16.04 13.94 25.01
C SER A 553 -17.54 14.08 24.98
N LEU A 554 -18.18 13.92 23.81
CA LEU A 554 -19.64 14.14 23.67
C LEU A 554 -20.38 12.85 23.36
N ILE A 555 -19.89 12.08 22.39
CA ILE A 555 -20.55 10.86 21.89
C ILE A 555 -19.64 9.64 22.10
N GLY A 556 -18.37 9.87 22.37
CA GLY A 556 -17.39 8.81 22.59
C GLY A 556 -16.51 8.48 21.38
N PHE A 557 -16.50 9.36 20.37
CA PHE A 557 -15.60 9.20 19.22
C PHE A 557 -14.34 10.05 19.36
N PRO A 558 -13.21 9.60 18.84
CA PRO A 558 -11.96 10.37 18.91
C PRO A 558 -12.09 11.77 18.32
N ILE A 559 -11.59 12.78 19.06
CA ILE A 559 -11.49 14.17 18.59
C ILE A 559 -10.20 14.30 17.76
N ILE A 560 -10.34 14.79 16.54
CA ILE A 560 -9.22 14.94 15.60
C ILE A 560 -9.02 16.40 15.17
N ASP A 561 -7.85 16.68 14.59
CA ASP A 561 -7.53 17.93 13.92
C ASP A 561 -7.73 19.18 14.78
N PHE A 562 -6.95 19.29 15.86
CA PHE A 562 -6.95 20.46 16.71
C PHE A 562 -5.58 20.76 17.32
N THR A 563 -5.38 22.01 17.70
CA THR A 563 -4.22 22.44 18.47
C THR A 563 -4.63 22.80 19.89
N ALA A 564 -3.93 22.25 20.87
CA ALA A 564 -4.07 22.61 22.28
C ALA A 564 -2.79 23.30 22.75
N THR A 565 -2.91 24.58 23.15
CA THR A 565 -1.79 25.39 23.62
C THR A 565 -1.91 25.56 25.13
N LEU A 566 -0.91 25.10 25.87
CA LEU A 566 -0.79 25.36 27.32
C LEU A 566 -0.16 26.73 27.52
N THR A 567 -0.94 27.69 28.04
CA THR A 567 -0.51 29.08 28.14
C THR A 567 -0.03 29.49 29.55
N ASP A 568 -0.66 28.91 30.58
CA ASP A 568 -0.39 29.28 31.98
C ASP A 568 -0.91 28.17 32.93
N GLY A 569 -0.63 28.31 34.23
CA GLY A 569 -1.18 27.41 35.24
C GLY A 569 -0.74 27.78 36.66
N ALA A 570 -0.95 26.86 37.58
CA ALA A 570 -0.43 26.98 38.95
C ALA A 570 -0.24 25.57 39.55
N TYR A 571 0.74 25.46 40.41
CA TYR A 571 1.01 24.25 41.17
C TYR A 571 1.07 24.53 42.68
N HIS A 572 1.02 23.48 43.47
CA HIS A 572 1.18 23.53 44.92
C HIS A 572 2.31 22.58 45.33
N ASP A 573 3.23 23.09 46.15
CA ASP A 573 4.50 22.37 46.48
C ASP A 573 4.31 20.96 47.05
N VAL A 574 3.18 20.70 47.74
CA VAL A 574 2.89 19.42 48.40
C VAL A 574 1.84 18.60 47.66
N ASP A 575 0.82 19.23 47.07
CA ASP A 575 -0.35 18.56 46.54
C ASP A 575 -0.33 18.36 44.99
N SER A 576 0.71 18.92 44.35
CA SER A 576 0.87 18.73 42.91
C SER A 576 1.69 17.47 42.57
N SER A 577 1.27 16.78 41.54
CA SER A 577 1.95 15.60 41.02
C SER A 577 1.65 15.44 39.53
N ALA A 578 2.40 14.58 38.84
CA ALA A 578 2.17 14.22 37.45
C ALA A 578 0.72 13.74 37.23
N LEU A 579 0.20 12.90 38.15
CA LEU A 579 -1.18 12.41 38.09
C LEU A 579 -2.20 13.54 38.31
N ALA A 580 -1.94 14.49 39.21
CA ALA A 580 -2.84 15.63 39.45
C ALA A 580 -2.95 16.51 38.20
N PHE A 581 -1.84 16.76 37.49
CA PHE A 581 -1.84 17.53 36.23
C PHE A 581 -2.49 16.75 35.08
N GLU A 582 -2.33 15.43 35.02
CA GLU A 582 -3.01 14.58 34.04
C GLU A 582 -4.56 14.66 34.23
N ILE A 583 -5.04 14.55 35.48
CA ILE A 583 -6.46 14.68 35.79
C ILE A 583 -6.96 16.09 35.47
N THR A 584 -6.18 17.12 35.81
CA THR A 584 -6.49 18.52 35.50
C THR A 584 -6.62 18.73 33.98
N ALA A 585 -5.70 18.19 33.20
CA ALA A 585 -5.73 18.27 31.74
C ALA A 585 -6.94 17.55 31.12
N ARG A 586 -7.31 16.40 31.63
CA ARG A 586 -8.55 15.69 31.23
C ARG A 586 -9.80 16.54 31.50
N GLY A 587 -9.88 17.18 32.68
CA GLY A 587 -10.98 18.07 33.03
C GLY A 587 -11.03 19.31 32.12
N ALA A 588 -9.89 19.95 31.91
CA ALA A 588 -9.78 21.10 31.04
C ALA A 588 -10.17 20.80 29.59
N MET A 589 -9.72 19.66 29.06
CA MET A 589 -10.05 19.26 27.68
C MET A 589 -11.54 18.91 27.51
N ARG A 590 -12.18 18.28 28.51
CA ARG A 590 -13.63 18.05 28.48
C ARG A 590 -14.41 19.36 28.48
N GLU A 591 -14.01 20.32 29.32
CA GLU A 591 -14.64 21.64 29.36
C GLU A 591 -14.44 22.40 28.04
N ALA A 592 -13.23 22.32 27.47
CA ALA A 592 -12.92 22.91 26.17
C ALA A 592 -13.81 22.33 25.05
N ALA A 593 -13.95 21.01 25.02
CA ALA A 593 -14.78 20.33 24.05
C ALA A 593 -16.27 20.75 24.14
N GLN A 594 -16.80 20.84 25.39
CA GLN A 594 -18.18 21.32 25.62
C GLN A 594 -18.39 22.77 25.16
N LYS A 595 -17.45 23.65 25.49
CA LYS A 595 -17.50 25.09 25.13
C LYS A 595 -17.31 25.33 23.63
N SER A 596 -16.50 24.51 22.99
CA SER A 596 -16.20 24.61 21.57
C SER A 596 -17.41 24.25 20.69
N GLY A 597 -18.30 23.39 21.17
CA GLY A 597 -19.36 22.79 20.37
C GLY A 597 -18.79 21.72 19.43
N ILE A 598 -18.90 20.47 19.85
CA ILE A 598 -18.38 19.31 19.09
C ILE A 598 -19.22 19.06 17.85
N LYS A 599 -18.56 18.82 16.75
CA LYS A 599 -19.12 18.39 15.46
C LYS A 599 -18.79 16.93 15.23
N LEU A 600 -19.76 16.18 14.74
CA LEU A 600 -19.57 14.78 14.34
C LEU A 600 -19.04 14.74 12.91
N LEU A 601 -18.03 13.91 12.68
CA LEU A 601 -17.45 13.68 11.37
C LEU A 601 -17.71 12.25 10.92
N GLU A 602 -18.02 12.08 9.63
CA GLU A 602 -18.16 10.79 8.96
C GLU A 602 -17.11 10.59 7.89
N PRO A 603 -16.65 9.34 7.64
CA PRO A 603 -15.73 9.06 6.56
C PRO A 603 -16.44 9.16 5.21
N ILE A 604 -15.84 9.90 4.30
CA ILE A 604 -16.28 10.05 2.91
C ILE A 604 -15.41 9.18 2.02
N MET A 605 -16.07 8.40 1.17
CA MET A 605 -15.44 7.51 0.22
C MET A 605 -15.44 8.14 -1.17
N LYS A 606 -14.31 8.08 -1.86
CA LYS A 606 -14.27 8.31 -3.30
C LYS A 606 -14.75 7.03 -3.96
N VAL A 607 -15.90 7.11 -4.63
CA VAL A 607 -16.54 6.00 -5.33
C VAL A 607 -16.45 6.23 -6.82
N GLU A 608 -16.04 5.22 -7.56
CA GLU A 608 -16.10 5.21 -9.00
C GLU A 608 -16.94 4.03 -9.45
N VAL A 609 -17.94 4.29 -10.30
CA VAL A 609 -18.80 3.25 -10.87
C VAL A 609 -18.61 3.24 -12.37
N VAL A 610 -18.24 2.08 -12.90
CA VAL A 610 -18.11 1.81 -14.33
C VAL A 610 -19.35 1.05 -14.79
N THR A 611 -20.11 1.62 -15.71
CA THR A 611 -21.41 1.09 -16.14
C THR A 611 -21.63 1.28 -17.65
N PRO A 612 -22.39 0.42 -18.32
CA PRO A 612 -22.90 0.73 -19.66
C PRO A 612 -23.74 2.00 -19.66
N GLU A 613 -23.77 2.70 -20.78
CA GLU A 613 -24.51 3.94 -20.96
C GLU A 613 -25.99 3.83 -20.59
N ASP A 614 -26.61 2.68 -20.86
CA ASP A 614 -28.03 2.40 -20.54
C ASP A 614 -28.37 2.57 -19.06
N TYR A 615 -27.41 2.34 -18.15
CA TYR A 615 -27.60 2.43 -16.69
C TYR A 615 -26.98 3.68 -16.05
N LEU A 616 -26.43 4.60 -16.85
CA LEU A 616 -25.78 5.81 -16.32
C LEU A 616 -26.72 6.63 -15.45
N GLY A 617 -27.95 6.85 -15.92
CA GLY A 617 -28.97 7.60 -15.19
C GLY A 617 -29.35 6.96 -13.85
N ASP A 618 -29.47 5.62 -13.83
CA ASP A 618 -29.81 4.88 -12.63
C ASP A 618 -28.67 4.92 -11.61
N VAL A 619 -27.42 4.82 -12.05
CA VAL A 619 -26.23 4.93 -11.19
C VAL A 619 -26.15 6.32 -10.57
N ILE A 620 -26.30 7.38 -11.36
CA ILE A 620 -26.28 8.77 -10.86
C ILE A 620 -27.43 8.99 -9.87
N GLY A 621 -28.63 8.51 -10.17
CA GLY A 621 -29.81 8.60 -9.29
C GLY A 621 -29.58 7.88 -7.96
N ASP A 622 -29.01 6.67 -8.01
CA ASP A 622 -28.71 5.90 -6.80
C ASP A 622 -27.60 6.57 -5.97
N MET A 623 -26.52 7.06 -6.57
CA MET A 623 -25.46 7.81 -5.87
C MET A 623 -26.03 9.04 -5.15
N ASN A 624 -26.90 9.82 -5.81
CA ASN A 624 -27.54 10.98 -5.20
C ASN A 624 -28.43 10.56 -4.00
N SER A 625 -29.18 9.46 -4.12
CA SER A 625 -30.01 8.93 -3.02
C SER A 625 -29.18 8.54 -1.79
N ARG A 626 -27.89 8.20 -1.99
CA ARG A 626 -26.91 7.86 -0.96
C ARG A 626 -26.16 9.06 -0.40
N ARG A 627 -26.65 10.27 -0.60
CA ARG A 627 -25.96 11.51 -0.22
C ARG A 627 -24.63 11.70 -0.96
N GLY A 628 -24.47 11.05 -2.11
CA GLY A 628 -23.29 11.16 -2.94
C GLY A 628 -23.22 12.51 -3.64
N GLN A 629 -22.04 13.09 -3.69
CA GLN A 629 -21.74 14.28 -4.47
C GLN A 629 -21.02 13.85 -5.73
N ILE A 630 -21.71 13.91 -6.88
CA ILE A 630 -21.12 13.57 -8.18
C ILE A 630 -20.01 14.57 -8.49
N GLN A 631 -18.80 14.09 -8.73
CA GLN A 631 -17.64 14.89 -9.09
C GLN A 631 -17.47 15.02 -10.59
N GLY A 632 -17.86 13.99 -11.32
CA GLY A 632 -17.78 13.98 -12.77
C GLY A 632 -18.29 12.68 -13.38
N THR A 633 -18.45 12.72 -14.69
CA THR A 633 -18.71 11.54 -15.53
C THR A 633 -17.72 11.54 -16.67
N ASP A 634 -17.21 10.37 -17.04
CA ASP A 634 -16.25 10.18 -18.11
C ASP A 634 -16.64 8.97 -18.96
N SER A 635 -16.22 8.93 -20.21
CA SER A 635 -16.49 7.83 -21.14
C SER A 635 -15.24 6.98 -21.32
N ARG A 636 -15.34 5.67 -21.10
CA ARG A 636 -14.27 4.69 -21.31
C ARG A 636 -14.69 3.66 -22.35
N GLY A 637 -14.35 3.90 -23.60
CA GLY A 637 -14.80 3.05 -24.69
C GLY A 637 -16.33 3.00 -24.72
N ASN A 638 -16.91 1.80 -24.52
CA ASN A 638 -18.37 1.59 -24.48
C ASN A 638 -18.96 1.69 -23.07
N ALA A 639 -18.17 2.08 -22.06
CA ALA A 639 -18.63 2.24 -20.69
C ALA A 639 -18.59 3.70 -20.25
N GLN A 640 -19.48 4.05 -19.34
CA GLN A 640 -19.53 5.33 -18.65
C GLN A 640 -18.99 5.17 -17.25
N VAL A 641 -18.28 6.18 -16.76
CA VAL A 641 -17.70 6.22 -15.44
C VAL A 641 -18.34 7.35 -14.65
N VAL A 642 -18.83 7.04 -13.46
CA VAL A 642 -19.38 8.03 -12.52
C VAL A 642 -18.44 8.12 -11.33
N GLU A 643 -17.86 9.28 -11.09
CA GLU A 643 -17.10 9.56 -9.87
C GLU A 643 -17.97 10.32 -8.87
N ALA A 644 -18.00 9.86 -7.62
CA ALA A 644 -18.76 10.49 -6.56
C ALA A 644 -18.03 10.42 -5.20
N MET A 645 -18.29 11.42 -4.35
CA MET A 645 -17.93 11.39 -2.93
C MET A 645 -19.16 10.98 -2.13
N VAL A 646 -19.10 9.85 -1.45
CA VAL A 646 -20.25 9.24 -0.78
C VAL A 646 -19.90 8.89 0.67
N PRO A 647 -20.77 9.22 1.66
CA PRO A 647 -20.56 8.77 3.04
C PRO A 647 -20.53 7.24 3.13
N LEU A 648 -19.55 6.70 3.85
CA LEU A 648 -19.39 5.24 4.01
C LEU A 648 -20.65 4.56 4.56
N ALA A 649 -21.35 5.21 5.49
CA ALA A 649 -22.60 4.71 6.05
C ALA A 649 -23.67 4.35 4.99
N ASN A 650 -23.63 5.02 3.84
CA ASN A 650 -24.58 4.82 2.74
C ASN A 650 -24.07 3.81 1.71
N MET A 651 -22.86 3.26 1.89
CA MET A 651 -22.23 2.35 0.92
C MET A 651 -22.29 0.87 1.35
N PHE A 652 -22.67 0.57 2.58
CA PHE A 652 -22.80 -0.83 3.02
C PHE A 652 -23.80 -1.59 2.15
N GLY A 653 -23.38 -2.77 1.69
CA GLY A 653 -24.17 -3.63 0.81
C GLY A 653 -24.41 -3.09 -0.61
N TYR A 654 -23.72 -2.02 -1.02
CA TYR A 654 -23.89 -1.37 -2.32
C TYR A 654 -23.69 -2.32 -3.50
N VAL A 655 -22.74 -3.25 -3.43
CA VAL A 655 -22.46 -4.22 -4.49
C VAL A 655 -23.71 -4.99 -4.93
N ASN A 656 -24.55 -5.41 -3.97
CA ASN A 656 -25.76 -6.18 -4.26
C ASN A 656 -26.83 -5.33 -4.96
N GLN A 657 -26.97 -4.07 -4.55
CA GLN A 657 -27.91 -3.14 -5.17
C GLN A 657 -27.45 -2.76 -6.57
N LEU A 658 -26.17 -2.42 -6.74
CA LEU A 658 -25.60 -2.11 -8.05
C LEU A 658 -25.81 -3.25 -9.03
N ARG A 659 -25.49 -4.48 -8.64
CA ARG A 659 -25.72 -5.67 -9.47
C ARG A 659 -27.20 -5.90 -9.81
N SER A 660 -28.09 -5.59 -8.89
CA SER A 660 -29.53 -5.77 -9.09
C SER A 660 -30.07 -4.87 -10.20
N PHE A 661 -29.83 -3.55 -10.16
CA PHE A 661 -30.41 -2.63 -11.16
C PHE A 661 -29.56 -2.55 -12.45
N THR A 662 -28.28 -2.93 -12.43
CA THR A 662 -27.45 -2.98 -13.64
C THR A 662 -27.34 -4.38 -14.26
N GLN A 663 -28.09 -5.35 -13.76
CA GLN A 663 -28.06 -6.74 -14.22
C GLN A 663 -26.64 -7.35 -14.17
N GLY A 664 -25.83 -6.94 -13.18
CA GLY A 664 -24.46 -7.39 -13.03
C GLY A 664 -23.46 -6.79 -14.01
N ARG A 665 -23.86 -5.80 -14.82
CA ARG A 665 -23.02 -5.20 -15.86
C ARG A 665 -22.15 -4.04 -15.37
N ALA A 666 -22.44 -3.47 -14.19
CA ALA A 666 -21.63 -2.41 -13.60
C ALA A 666 -20.68 -2.97 -12.56
N GLN A 667 -19.56 -2.30 -12.44
CA GLN A 667 -18.56 -2.53 -11.41
C GLN A 667 -18.33 -1.23 -10.64
N TYR A 668 -17.91 -1.30 -9.39
CA TYR A 668 -17.52 -0.14 -8.63
C TYR A 668 -16.23 -0.37 -7.86
N SER A 669 -15.52 0.69 -7.59
CA SER A 669 -14.45 0.74 -6.63
C SER A 669 -14.70 1.87 -5.63
N MET A 670 -14.20 1.71 -4.43
CA MET A 670 -14.41 2.65 -3.35
C MET A 670 -13.13 2.73 -2.52
N GLN A 671 -12.69 3.96 -2.19
CA GLN A 671 -11.53 4.18 -1.34
C GLN A 671 -11.82 5.34 -0.37
N PHE A 672 -11.22 5.26 0.83
CA PHE A 672 -11.31 6.36 1.79
C PHE A 672 -10.70 7.64 1.21
N SER A 673 -11.42 8.75 1.31
CA SER A 673 -10.94 10.07 0.90
C SER A 673 -10.61 10.96 2.10
N HIS A 674 -11.61 11.28 2.92
CA HIS A 674 -11.45 12.18 4.06
C HIS A 674 -12.63 12.06 5.02
N TYR A 675 -12.52 12.72 6.17
CA TYR A 675 -13.63 12.95 7.09
C TYR A 675 -14.33 14.28 6.79
N GLU A 676 -15.67 14.31 6.87
CA GLU A 676 -16.48 15.51 6.66
C GLU A 676 -17.56 15.62 7.71
N GLU A 677 -18.04 16.85 7.99
CA GLU A 677 -19.06 17.11 8.99
C GLU A 677 -20.39 16.45 8.60
N VAL A 678 -20.97 15.71 9.53
CA VAL A 678 -22.25 15.04 9.36
C VAL A 678 -23.39 16.08 9.39
N PRO A 679 -24.37 16.03 8.48
CA PRO A 679 -25.55 16.89 8.56
C PRO A 679 -26.28 16.73 9.90
N ALA A 680 -26.86 17.83 10.42
CA ALA A 680 -27.43 17.87 11.76
C ALA A 680 -28.51 16.79 12.03
N ASN A 681 -29.37 16.52 11.05
CA ASN A 681 -30.39 15.48 11.14
C ASN A 681 -29.78 14.07 11.28
N VAL A 682 -28.72 13.78 10.53
CA VAL A 682 -28.02 12.48 10.59
C VAL A 682 -27.22 12.37 11.90
N ALA A 683 -26.61 13.47 12.36
CA ALA A 683 -25.91 13.51 13.64
C ALA A 683 -26.84 13.17 14.81
N GLU A 684 -28.07 13.67 14.81
CA GLU A 684 -29.06 13.33 15.82
C GLU A 684 -29.51 11.85 15.78
N GLU A 685 -29.63 11.28 14.56
CA GLU A 685 -29.92 9.84 14.39
C GLU A 685 -28.79 8.96 14.93
N VAL A 686 -27.54 9.35 14.63
CA VAL A 686 -26.34 8.62 15.13
C VAL A 686 -26.28 8.70 16.64
N LYS A 687 -26.50 9.87 17.25
CA LYS A 687 -26.57 10.04 18.70
C LYS A 687 -27.65 9.19 19.34
N ALA A 688 -28.86 9.17 18.75
CA ALA A 688 -29.97 8.39 19.25
C ALA A 688 -29.73 6.86 19.17
N LYS A 689 -28.97 6.39 18.24
CA LYS A 689 -28.60 4.96 18.11
C LYS A 689 -27.54 4.51 19.10
N LEU A 690 -26.75 5.45 19.61
CA LEU A 690 -25.62 5.18 20.51
C LEU A 690 -25.95 5.51 21.97
N ALA A 691 -27.05 6.24 22.24
CA ALA A 691 -27.60 6.51 23.58
C ALA A 691 -28.47 5.32 24.02
#